data_60a9a4122d292783a349a63afb7364a0
#
_entry.id   60a9a4122d292783a349a63afb7364a0
#
_cell.length_a   1.000
_cell.length_b   1.000
_cell.length_c   1.000
_cell.angle_alpha   90.00
_cell.angle_beta   90.00
_cell.angle_gamma   90.00
#
_symmetry.space_group_name_H-M   'P 1'
#
loop_
_entity.id
_entity.type
_entity.pdbx_description
1 polymer ?
#
loop_
_entity_poly.entity_id
_entity_poly.type
_entity_poly.pdbx_seq_one_letter_code
_entity_poly.pdbx_strand_id
1 'polypeptide(L)'
;LIITNNITRISETKKIPKKINLGIISLLIVFMIAFLMRMLSYASLTADGGITFTGYDEFYHMRRILYTTFNFPSFLNFDTYINYPYGFEVGWPPFFDLLGALLAIILGAGQPDVHTVEFAGAILPVLLGVLTIIPVYVIAASIFNRKTGLVGALVFAVLPAHVYISRFGTVDHHVAEVFLSTVAYAFFILALKQAGESKLSSGSLKNISSDKKPVKPLVYSAVSGLFFSLLIFTWVGAPAFVSFIVLYALIQATLDLKTGRKSDYVFICSAVALLATLLFTIPLSAGAVREGLEMSAMYLSWFQVVYLVIMLTGILLLWGFSSYASKKEMDWKYYPGILILVFGSGLLFLRMFSGEYYAFIIEGMRFFSGKGEYISTIVEAVPLFLTGQGKFTLSGVLGSFGLTFLTALAGLFLLILELKSEKSRPENIFFLVWTLFYAYLALSQRRFTYLFALNVSILTAYLFWVLMESLDFENEIKKLIKRGKGERKVSETALQTEKKSSLKRKSKNRQVTESKSKTDEPDYFKLVSGTALIALIFVSSIWIDVTYAKDGVSIDPGWQDSLEWLEASTPETSYYLEPSETPEYGVLSWWDYGNWIVYVGKRPAVSNNFQTGVEDSANFLLTDSEEEAKTIVEKLKVKYVMTDTLMAEGKFSSITSLAGKEIGEYYEVETVKGDTGLRTVATPKQALLQTQVYKLHKLDGTSLGHFRLVHESAVNSTDDGNSKENTVKVFEYVKGATLSGTASPNETVMATLELSSNTGRKFTYQKGDVADENGLFEITVPYSTESTGDGVHATSAYSLTSGEKPITSGIQVTEDDILNGNRIEVKAPEGA
;
A
#
# COMPACT_ATOMS: atom_id res chain seq x y z
N LEU A 1 -10.59 26.16 60.08
CA LEU A 1 -11.90 25.49 60.36
C LEU A 1 -12.77 25.27 59.12
N ILE A 2 -12.38 25.78 57.93
CA ILE A 2 -13.11 25.54 56.62
C ILE A 2 -12.43 24.44 55.78
N ILE A 3 -11.19 24.10 56.10
CA ILE A 3 -10.44 23.06 55.39
C ILE A 3 -10.59 21.65 56.02
N THR A 4 -10.97 21.58 57.33
CA THR A 4 -11.14 20.31 58.06
C THR A 4 -12.51 19.66 57.91
N ASN A 5 -13.53 20.37 57.40
CA ASN A 5 -14.89 19.80 57.24
C ASN A 5 -15.16 19.24 55.82
N ASN A 6 -14.22 19.33 54.87
CA ASN A 6 -14.35 18.73 53.55
C ASN A 6 -13.61 17.39 53.37
N ILE A 7 -12.81 16.98 54.36
CA ILE A 7 -12.05 15.70 54.34
C ILE A 7 -12.88 14.54 54.89
N THR A 8 -13.87 14.78 55.74
CA THR A 8 -14.76 13.73 56.30
C THR A 8 -15.94 13.33 55.42
N ARG A 9 -16.12 13.98 54.25
CA ARG A 9 -17.18 13.63 53.29
C ARG A 9 -16.71 12.80 52.09
N ILE A 10 -15.45 12.41 52.02
CA ILE A 10 -14.85 11.60 50.92
C ILE A 10 -14.71 10.12 51.31
N SER A 11 -15.09 9.72 52.53
CA SER A 11 -14.99 8.31 52.95
C SER A 11 -16.28 7.49 52.81
N GLU A 12 -17.33 7.99 52.12
CA GLU A 12 -18.33 7.09 51.58
C GLU A 12 -17.82 6.52 50.27
N THR A 13 -17.11 5.40 50.39
CA THR A 13 -16.76 4.52 49.26
C THR A 13 -18.04 4.19 48.53
N LYS A 14 -18.35 4.93 47.45
CA LYS A 14 -19.20 4.45 46.37
C LYS A 14 -18.61 3.11 45.94
N LYS A 15 -19.21 1.98 46.37
CA LYS A 15 -18.95 0.66 45.82
C LYS A 15 -19.06 0.78 44.30
N ILE A 16 -17.94 0.74 43.61
CA ILE A 16 -17.85 0.62 42.16
C ILE A 16 -18.72 -0.58 41.78
N PRO A 17 -19.76 -0.45 40.95
CA PRO A 17 -20.58 -1.58 40.60
C PRO A 17 -19.72 -2.62 39.91
N LYS A 18 -19.49 -3.77 40.54
CA LYS A 18 -18.75 -4.94 40.04
C LYS A 18 -19.49 -5.67 38.90
N LYS A 19 -20.17 -4.98 38.00
CA LYS A 19 -20.61 -5.54 36.73
C LYS A 19 -19.74 -4.91 35.65
N ILE A 20 -18.59 -5.53 35.37
CA ILE A 20 -17.85 -5.25 34.15
C ILE A 20 -18.86 -5.41 33.00
N ASN A 21 -19.03 -4.34 32.23
CA ASN A 21 -20.01 -4.33 31.16
C ASN A 21 -19.57 -5.35 30.11
N LEU A 22 -20.36 -6.42 29.92
CA LEU A 22 -20.04 -7.50 28.96
C LEU A 22 -19.67 -6.95 27.57
N GLY A 23 -20.27 -5.84 27.15
CA GLY A 23 -19.94 -5.17 25.90
C GLY A 23 -18.51 -4.66 25.83
N ILE A 24 -17.95 -4.16 26.96
CA ILE A 24 -16.54 -3.72 27.01
C ILE A 24 -15.61 -4.92 26.90
N ILE A 25 -15.92 -6.02 27.61
CA ILE A 25 -15.12 -7.26 27.51
C ILE A 25 -15.12 -7.77 26.08
N SER A 26 -16.30 -7.83 25.42
CA SER A 26 -16.40 -8.28 24.03
C SER A 26 -15.58 -7.40 23.09
N LEU A 27 -15.59 -6.08 23.27
CA LEU A 27 -14.80 -5.17 22.46
C LEU A 27 -13.28 -5.38 22.70
N LEU A 28 -12.84 -5.58 23.95
CA LEU A 28 -11.45 -5.90 24.26
C LEU A 28 -10.99 -7.21 23.61
N ILE A 29 -11.85 -8.22 23.54
CA ILE A 29 -11.56 -9.46 22.82
C ILE A 29 -11.39 -9.18 21.32
N VAL A 30 -12.24 -8.35 20.72
CA VAL A 30 -12.10 -7.95 19.30
C VAL A 30 -10.77 -7.20 19.07
N PHE A 31 -10.38 -6.30 19.97
CA PHE A 31 -9.09 -5.63 19.91
C PHE A 31 -7.92 -6.62 19.95
N MET A 32 -7.98 -7.61 20.85
CA MET A 32 -6.95 -8.65 20.95
C MET A 32 -6.87 -9.47 19.65
N ILE A 33 -8.00 -9.88 19.10
CA ILE A 33 -8.05 -10.61 17.82
C ILE A 33 -7.45 -9.73 16.70
N ALA A 34 -7.86 -8.46 16.61
CA ALA A 34 -7.35 -7.53 15.60
C ALA A 34 -5.83 -7.34 15.70
N PHE A 35 -5.30 -7.24 16.92
CA PHE A 35 -3.86 -7.14 17.16
C PHE A 35 -3.13 -8.43 16.73
N LEU A 36 -3.61 -9.60 17.18
CA LEU A 36 -2.98 -10.88 16.85
C LEU A 36 -2.97 -11.15 15.35
N MET A 37 -4.06 -10.84 14.62
CA MET A 37 -4.12 -11.01 13.17
C MET A 37 -3.07 -10.14 12.44
N ARG A 38 -2.83 -8.94 12.92
CA ARG A 38 -1.83 -8.02 12.34
C ARG A 38 -0.40 -8.34 12.72
N MET A 39 -0.20 -9.09 13.79
CA MET A 39 1.11 -9.57 14.24
C MET A 39 1.52 -10.91 13.64
N LEU A 40 0.71 -11.51 12.75
CA LEU A 40 1.04 -12.82 12.15
C LEU A 40 2.35 -12.81 11.36
N SER A 41 2.70 -11.67 10.72
CA SER A 41 3.96 -11.50 9.97
C SER A 41 5.18 -11.20 10.84
N TYR A 42 5.02 -10.96 12.15
CA TYR A 42 6.11 -10.56 13.03
C TYR A 42 7.29 -11.53 12.99
N ALA A 43 7.02 -12.83 13.16
CA ALA A 43 8.08 -13.83 13.23
C ALA A 43 8.87 -13.97 11.93
N SER A 44 8.23 -13.85 10.77
CA SER A 44 8.91 -13.92 9.47
C SER A 44 9.74 -12.68 9.16
N LEU A 45 9.28 -11.49 9.58
CA LEU A 45 9.96 -10.23 9.32
C LEU A 45 11.06 -9.88 10.35
N THR A 46 11.24 -10.71 11.38
CA THR A 46 12.28 -10.53 12.42
C THR A 46 13.19 -11.76 12.55
N ALA A 47 13.15 -12.69 11.60
CA ALA A 47 13.85 -13.98 11.69
C ALA A 47 15.38 -13.84 11.73
N ASP A 48 15.94 -12.87 11.01
CA ASP A 48 17.38 -12.66 10.84
C ASP A 48 18.00 -11.70 11.87
N GLY A 49 17.24 -11.34 12.92
CA GLY A 49 17.69 -10.45 14.00
C GLY A 49 17.54 -8.95 13.69
N GLY A 50 17.21 -8.57 12.47
CA GLY A 50 16.79 -7.24 12.04
C GLY A 50 15.28 -7.16 11.83
N ILE A 51 14.77 -6.01 11.38
CA ILE A 51 13.39 -5.83 10.98
C ILE A 51 13.35 -5.59 9.47
N THR A 52 12.71 -6.49 8.73
CA THR A 52 12.46 -6.33 7.31
C THR A 52 11.04 -5.79 7.09
N PHE A 53 10.85 -5.03 6.01
CA PHE A 53 9.56 -4.44 5.65
C PHE A 53 8.96 -5.15 4.44
N THR A 54 7.65 -5.00 4.25
CA THR A 54 6.93 -5.61 3.12
C THR A 54 6.79 -4.58 1.99
N GLY A 55 6.94 -5.02 0.73
CA GLY A 55 6.70 -4.14 -0.43
C GLY A 55 7.88 -3.25 -0.82
N TYR A 56 7.60 -2.08 -1.35
CA TYR A 56 8.58 -1.15 -1.91
C TYR A 56 8.50 0.23 -1.26
N ASP A 57 7.31 0.79 -1.10
CA ASP A 57 7.08 2.14 -0.58
C ASP A 57 7.35 2.24 0.92
N GLU A 58 7.23 1.13 1.63
CA GLU A 58 7.52 1.00 3.06
C GLU A 58 8.96 1.38 3.39
N PHE A 59 9.91 1.05 2.52
CA PHE A 59 11.32 1.42 2.71
C PHE A 59 11.54 2.92 2.61
N TYR A 60 10.80 3.59 1.72
CA TYR A 60 10.91 5.04 1.61
C TYR A 60 10.20 5.76 2.75
N HIS A 61 9.06 5.25 3.23
CA HIS A 61 8.46 5.74 4.47
C HIS A 61 9.42 5.57 5.66
N MET A 62 10.11 4.41 5.75
CA MET A 62 11.12 4.21 6.80
C MET A 62 12.28 5.21 6.71
N ARG A 63 12.78 5.51 5.49
CA ARG A 63 13.77 6.56 5.28
C ARG A 63 13.29 7.90 5.81
N ARG A 64 12.04 8.28 5.51
CA ARG A 64 11.44 9.53 5.98
C ARG A 64 11.21 9.54 7.49
N ILE A 65 10.76 8.43 8.07
CA ILE A 65 10.63 8.27 9.53
C ILE A 65 12.00 8.39 10.20
N LEU A 66 13.03 7.74 9.65
CA LEU A 66 14.40 7.81 10.18
C LEU A 66 14.92 9.25 10.16
N TYR A 67 14.85 9.93 9.00
CA TYR A 67 15.22 11.33 8.87
C TYR A 67 14.48 12.21 9.88
N THR A 68 13.13 12.08 9.91
CA THR A 68 12.28 12.90 10.77
C THR A 68 12.56 12.66 12.26
N THR A 69 12.89 11.43 12.65
CA THR A 69 13.20 11.09 14.04
C THR A 69 14.45 11.84 14.54
N PHE A 70 15.50 11.85 13.73
CA PHE A 70 16.76 12.51 14.09
C PHE A 70 16.73 14.03 13.89
N ASN A 71 15.81 14.55 13.08
CA ASN A 71 15.65 15.96 12.78
C ASN A 71 14.31 16.54 13.26
N PHE A 72 13.63 15.90 14.21
CA PHE A 72 12.30 16.28 14.67
C PHE A 72 12.21 17.76 15.11
N PRO A 73 11.19 18.52 14.69
CA PRO A 73 10.00 18.15 13.91
C PRO A 73 10.14 18.30 12.38
N SER A 74 11.34 18.51 11.86
CA SER A 74 11.57 18.61 10.42
C SER A 74 11.32 17.30 9.72
N PHE A 75 10.78 17.34 8.50
CA PHE A 75 10.51 16.17 7.68
C PHE A 75 11.17 16.32 6.30
N LEU A 76 11.45 15.20 5.66
CA LEU A 76 12.17 15.15 4.40
C LEU A 76 11.25 15.62 3.26
N ASN A 77 11.51 16.85 2.77
CA ASN A 77 10.78 17.47 1.66
C ASN A 77 11.49 17.31 0.32
N PHE A 78 12.82 17.46 0.34
CA PHE A 78 13.67 17.27 -0.82
C PHE A 78 14.69 16.19 -0.48
N ASP A 79 14.88 15.21 -1.37
CA ASP A 79 15.81 14.12 -1.15
C ASP A 79 16.79 14.00 -2.32
N THR A 80 18.07 14.16 -2.04
CA THR A 80 19.15 14.03 -3.02
C THR A 80 19.51 12.59 -3.35
N TYR A 81 18.95 11.61 -2.57
CA TYR A 81 19.17 10.18 -2.76
C TYR A 81 18.23 9.54 -3.78
N ILE A 82 17.21 10.26 -4.22
CA ILE A 82 16.28 9.79 -5.27
C ILE A 82 16.33 10.71 -6.47
N ASN A 83 16.07 10.17 -7.68
CA ASN A 83 16.23 10.92 -8.94
C ASN A 83 17.67 11.46 -9.12
N TYR A 84 18.63 10.69 -8.70
CA TYR A 84 20.02 11.09 -8.72
C TYR A 84 20.51 11.40 -10.17
N PRO A 85 21.31 12.46 -10.43
CA PRO A 85 21.94 13.38 -9.45
C PRO A 85 21.11 14.63 -9.11
N TYR A 86 19.90 14.75 -9.60
CA TYR A 86 19.09 15.96 -9.54
C TYR A 86 18.35 16.13 -8.20
N GLY A 87 18.13 15.06 -7.48
CA GLY A 87 17.23 15.04 -6.32
C GLY A 87 15.76 15.16 -6.72
N PHE A 88 14.88 15.08 -5.73
CA PHE A 88 13.45 15.14 -5.98
C PHE A 88 12.68 15.76 -4.81
N GLU A 89 11.71 16.61 -5.15
CA GLU A 89 10.71 17.12 -4.22
C GLU A 89 9.70 16.00 -3.87
N VAL A 90 9.64 15.59 -2.61
CA VAL A 90 8.79 14.49 -2.17
C VAL A 90 7.34 14.94 -2.10
N GLY A 91 6.48 14.33 -2.92
CA GLY A 91 5.06 14.69 -3.01
C GLY A 91 4.20 14.19 -1.85
N TRP A 92 4.65 13.19 -1.10
CA TRP A 92 3.87 12.60 -0.01
C TRP A 92 3.75 13.54 1.19
N PRO A 93 2.54 13.85 1.66
CA PRO A 93 2.36 14.60 2.90
C PRO A 93 2.95 13.87 4.10
N PRO A 94 3.47 14.59 5.12
CA PRO A 94 4.37 13.99 6.12
C PRO A 94 3.68 13.39 7.35
N PHE A 95 2.36 13.45 7.50
CA PHE A 95 1.70 13.14 8.77
C PHE A 95 1.94 11.71 9.26
N PHE A 96 1.92 10.73 8.35
CA PHE A 96 2.19 9.33 8.69
C PHE A 96 3.63 9.17 9.22
N ASP A 97 4.60 9.77 8.55
CA ASP A 97 6.01 9.68 8.93
C ASP A 97 6.29 10.42 10.24
N LEU A 98 5.63 11.57 10.45
CA LEU A 98 5.66 12.30 11.74
C LEU A 98 5.10 11.45 12.90
N LEU A 99 4.04 10.66 12.67
CA LEU A 99 3.51 9.74 13.68
C LEU A 99 4.52 8.63 13.98
N GLY A 100 5.18 8.07 12.97
CA GLY A 100 6.22 7.06 13.11
C GLY A 100 7.42 7.59 13.91
N ALA A 101 7.91 8.79 13.55
CA ALA A 101 9.00 9.46 14.26
C ALA A 101 8.64 9.79 15.72
N LEU A 102 7.43 10.30 15.97
CA LEU A 102 6.96 10.58 17.32
C LEU A 102 6.88 9.28 18.16
N LEU A 103 6.39 8.19 17.56
CA LEU A 103 6.33 6.89 18.23
C LEU A 103 7.74 6.39 18.56
N ALA A 104 8.70 6.53 17.64
CA ALA A 104 10.10 6.17 17.85
C ALA A 104 10.72 6.95 19.02
N ILE A 105 10.51 8.28 19.04
CA ILE A 105 11.01 9.15 20.12
C ILE A 105 10.41 8.74 21.47
N ILE A 106 9.12 8.39 21.53
CA ILE A 106 8.46 7.94 22.75
C ILE A 106 9.04 6.59 23.22
N LEU A 107 9.18 5.61 22.31
CA LEU A 107 9.71 4.29 22.62
C LEU A 107 11.17 4.34 23.04
N GLY A 108 11.97 5.18 22.40
CA GLY A 108 13.38 5.41 22.73
C GLY A 108 13.61 6.40 23.89
N ALA A 109 12.53 6.82 24.60
CA ALA A 109 12.60 7.78 25.72
C ALA A 109 13.36 9.07 25.36
N GLY A 110 13.21 9.55 24.14
CA GLY A 110 13.84 10.76 23.61
C GLY A 110 15.20 10.55 22.92
N GLN A 111 15.74 9.33 22.93
CA GLN A 111 17.02 8.97 22.29
C GLN A 111 16.90 7.61 21.56
N PRO A 112 16.05 7.49 20.52
CA PRO A 112 15.90 6.24 19.81
C PRO A 112 17.16 5.91 19.00
N ASP A 113 17.55 4.65 19.01
CA ASP A 113 18.47 4.08 18.03
C ASP A 113 17.72 3.67 16.75
N VAL A 114 18.46 3.28 15.72
CA VAL A 114 17.89 2.88 14.41
C VAL A 114 16.90 1.72 14.57
N HIS A 115 17.24 0.72 15.39
CA HIS A 115 16.37 -0.44 15.63
C HIS A 115 15.03 -0.04 16.29
N THR A 116 15.06 0.89 17.22
CA THR A 116 13.84 1.47 17.84
C THR A 116 13.00 2.21 16.81
N VAL A 117 13.63 2.93 15.88
CA VAL A 117 12.93 3.62 14.77
C VAL A 117 12.27 2.62 13.83
N GLU A 118 12.98 1.58 13.44
CA GLU A 118 12.47 0.50 12.59
C GLU A 118 11.28 -0.22 13.25
N PHE A 119 11.41 -0.54 14.54
CA PHE A 119 10.30 -1.15 15.29
C PHE A 119 9.09 -0.22 15.39
N ALA A 120 9.31 1.08 15.63
CA ALA A 120 8.23 2.07 15.68
C ALA A 120 7.51 2.19 14.34
N GLY A 121 8.24 2.23 13.22
CA GLY A 121 7.68 2.19 11.88
C GLY A 121 6.88 0.93 11.63
N ALA A 122 7.44 -0.25 11.94
CA ALA A 122 6.82 -1.55 11.71
C ALA A 122 5.54 -1.77 12.52
N ILE A 123 5.46 -1.27 13.76
CA ILE A 123 4.29 -1.45 14.66
C ILE A 123 3.21 -0.37 14.44
N LEU A 124 3.53 0.79 13.86
CA LEU A 124 2.58 1.88 13.65
C LEU A 124 1.34 1.45 12.86
N PRO A 125 1.45 0.72 11.73
CA PRO A 125 0.29 0.21 11.00
C PRO A 125 -0.61 -0.68 11.85
N VAL A 126 -0.02 -1.53 12.69
CA VAL A 126 -0.77 -2.42 13.61
C VAL A 126 -1.61 -1.58 14.57
N LEU A 127 -1.01 -0.55 15.19
CA LEU A 127 -1.70 0.32 16.12
C LEU A 127 -2.86 1.07 15.47
N LEU A 128 -2.64 1.69 14.30
CA LEU A 128 -3.68 2.39 13.55
C LEU A 128 -4.79 1.44 13.10
N GLY A 129 -4.43 0.24 12.61
CA GLY A 129 -5.38 -0.78 12.19
C GLY A 129 -6.26 -1.30 13.32
N VAL A 130 -5.70 -1.48 14.52
CA VAL A 130 -6.45 -1.86 15.73
C VAL A 130 -7.33 -0.70 16.20
N LEU A 131 -6.83 0.54 16.21
CA LEU A 131 -7.62 1.72 16.60
C LEU A 131 -8.80 1.96 15.68
N THR A 132 -8.75 1.56 14.41
CA THR A 132 -9.85 1.66 13.45
C THR A 132 -11.08 0.84 13.86
N ILE A 133 -10.93 -0.17 14.70
CA ILE A 133 -12.05 -0.96 15.29
C ILE A 133 -13.06 -0.04 16.01
N ILE A 134 -12.58 1.03 16.66
CA ILE A 134 -13.45 1.95 17.41
C ILE A 134 -14.46 2.65 16.50
N PRO A 135 -14.03 3.42 15.47
CA PRO A 135 -14.98 4.10 14.59
C PRO A 135 -15.84 3.13 13.80
N VAL A 136 -15.36 1.93 13.41
CA VAL A 136 -16.18 0.88 12.78
C VAL A 136 -17.33 0.47 13.70
N TYR A 137 -17.04 0.16 14.97
CA TYR A 137 -18.07 -0.14 15.97
C TYR A 137 -19.08 1.01 16.12
N VAL A 138 -18.59 2.25 16.23
CA VAL A 138 -19.42 3.45 16.42
C VAL A 138 -20.36 3.66 15.23
N ILE A 139 -19.86 3.53 14.00
CA ILE A 139 -20.65 3.67 12.77
C ILE A 139 -21.76 2.61 12.73
N ALA A 140 -21.40 1.34 12.81
CA ALA A 140 -22.36 0.25 12.72
C ALA A 140 -23.39 0.27 13.87
N ALA A 141 -22.96 0.62 15.09
CA ALA A 141 -23.85 0.76 16.24
C ALA A 141 -24.78 1.97 16.11
N SER A 142 -24.35 3.05 15.45
CA SER A 142 -25.17 4.26 15.23
C SER A 142 -26.21 4.07 14.15
N ILE A 143 -25.87 3.36 13.09
CA ILE A 143 -26.73 3.09 11.93
C ILE A 143 -27.75 1.97 12.28
N PHE A 144 -27.30 0.88 12.86
CA PHE A 144 -28.12 -0.29 13.16
C PHE A 144 -28.31 -0.45 14.68
N ASN A 145 -27.46 -1.21 15.34
CA ASN A 145 -27.52 -1.45 16.79
C ASN A 145 -26.15 -1.91 17.32
N ARG A 146 -26.01 -1.93 18.66
CA ARG A 146 -24.75 -2.32 19.33
C ARG A 146 -24.26 -3.72 19.00
N LYS A 147 -25.16 -4.70 18.77
CA LYS A 147 -24.78 -6.07 18.44
C LYS A 147 -24.22 -6.14 17.03
N THR A 148 -24.85 -5.47 16.07
CA THR A 148 -24.32 -5.29 14.71
C THR A 148 -22.97 -4.56 14.74
N GLY A 149 -22.83 -3.53 15.60
CA GLY A 149 -21.55 -2.84 15.82
C GLY A 149 -20.43 -3.78 16.25
N LEU A 150 -20.69 -4.67 17.22
CA LEU A 150 -19.70 -5.62 17.71
C LEU A 150 -19.31 -6.66 16.64
N VAL A 151 -20.29 -7.18 15.90
CA VAL A 151 -20.03 -8.14 14.81
C VAL A 151 -19.28 -7.44 13.67
N GLY A 152 -19.64 -6.20 13.30
CA GLY A 152 -18.95 -5.43 12.28
C GLY A 152 -17.48 -5.16 12.64
N ALA A 153 -17.23 -4.80 13.89
CA ALA A 153 -15.88 -4.66 14.43
C ALA A 153 -15.08 -5.98 14.38
N LEU A 154 -15.73 -7.12 14.69
CA LEU A 154 -15.09 -8.44 14.65
C LEU A 154 -14.79 -8.88 13.19
N VAL A 155 -15.71 -8.68 12.26
CA VAL A 155 -15.50 -8.97 10.83
C VAL A 155 -14.34 -8.11 10.31
N PHE A 156 -14.33 -6.81 10.62
CA PHE A 156 -13.26 -5.90 10.20
C PHE A 156 -11.89 -6.27 10.79
N ALA A 157 -11.87 -6.83 12.01
CA ALA A 157 -10.64 -7.28 12.66
C ALA A 157 -9.89 -8.36 11.87
N VAL A 158 -10.62 -9.17 11.09
CA VAL A 158 -10.10 -10.32 10.33
C VAL A 158 -10.35 -10.18 8.82
N LEU A 159 -10.64 -8.98 8.30
CA LEU A 159 -10.91 -8.80 6.87
C LEU A 159 -9.62 -8.58 6.09
N PRO A 160 -9.26 -9.47 5.13
CA PRO A 160 -7.92 -9.49 4.50
C PRO A 160 -7.51 -8.17 3.89
N ALA A 161 -8.38 -7.48 3.14
CA ALA A 161 -8.06 -6.21 2.51
C ALA A 161 -7.54 -5.14 3.48
N HIS A 162 -7.98 -5.16 4.74
CA HIS A 162 -7.51 -4.22 5.74
C HIS A 162 -6.37 -4.79 6.62
N VAL A 163 -6.40 -6.10 6.91
CA VAL A 163 -5.29 -6.75 7.63
C VAL A 163 -3.99 -6.60 6.84
N TYR A 164 -4.05 -6.78 5.52
CA TYR A 164 -2.89 -6.67 4.61
C TYR A 164 -2.15 -5.34 4.74
N ILE A 165 -2.87 -4.19 4.70
CA ILE A 165 -2.26 -2.85 4.78
C ILE A 165 -1.91 -2.40 6.21
N SER A 166 -2.30 -3.18 7.22
CA SER A 166 -2.13 -2.82 8.63
C SER A 166 -1.35 -3.86 9.45
N ARG A 167 -0.74 -4.87 8.79
CA ARG A 167 0.10 -5.87 9.44
C ARG A 167 1.46 -5.28 9.83
N PHE A 168 2.14 -5.93 10.76
CA PHE A 168 3.49 -5.58 11.18
C PHE A 168 4.44 -5.56 9.97
N GLY A 169 5.22 -4.50 9.84
CA GLY A 169 6.19 -4.30 8.76
C GLY A 169 5.63 -3.69 7.46
N THR A 170 4.31 -3.44 7.33
CA THR A 170 3.72 -2.71 6.19
C THR A 170 3.69 -1.21 6.52
N VAL A 171 4.83 -0.56 6.40
CA VAL A 171 5.04 0.83 6.81
C VAL A 171 4.56 1.77 5.71
N ASP A 172 3.22 1.87 5.54
CA ASP A 172 2.62 2.68 4.50
C ASP A 172 1.44 3.49 5.05
N HIS A 173 1.24 4.68 4.47
CA HIS A 173 0.21 5.65 4.87
C HIS A 173 -1.22 5.18 4.63
N HIS A 174 -1.46 4.14 3.84
CA HIS A 174 -2.79 3.62 3.53
C HIS A 174 -3.62 3.24 4.77
N VAL A 175 -2.98 2.70 5.81
CA VAL A 175 -3.68 2.41 7.06
C VAL A 175 -4.15 3.68 7.77
N ALA A 176 -3.37 4.76 7.70
CA ALA A 176 -3.74 6.07 8.24
C ALA A 176 -4.88 6.71 7.45
N GLU A 177 -4.92 6.55 6.12
CA GLU A 177 -6.06 6.97 5.29
C GLU A 177 -7.37 6.34 5.76
N VAL A 178 -7.38 5.00 5.96
CA VAL A 178 -8.56 4.29 6.47
C VAL A 178 -8.93 4.77 7.86
N PHE A 179 -7.98 4.85 8.77
CA PHE A 179 -8.24 5.29 10.14
C PHE A 179 -8.83 6.70 10.19
N LEU A 180 -8.17 7.68 9.56
CA LEU A 180 -8.57 9.09 9.62
C LEU A 180 -9.89 9.34 8.89
N SER A 181 -10.09 8.77 7.70
CA SER A 181 -11.36 8.88 6.96
C SER A 181 -12.51 8.24 7.72
N THR A 182 -12.28 7.06 8.33
CA THR A 182 -13.29 6.36 9.12
C THR A 182 -13.69 7.15 10.36
N VAL A 183 -12.73 7.74 11.07
CA VAL A 183 -13.01 8.62 12.23
C VAL A 183 -13.77 9.87 11.78
N ALA A 184 -13.36 10.51 10.68
CA ALA A 184 -14.05 11.67 10.13
C ALA A 184 -15.51 11.36 9.80
N TYR A 185 -15.78 10.26 9.09
CA TYR A 185 -17.13 9.83 8.76
C TYR A 185 -17.94 9.37 9.99
N ALA A 186 -17.30 8.73 10.98
CA ALA A 186 -17.97 8.37 12.23
C ALA A 186 -18.51 9.61 12.95
N PHE A 187 -17.68 10.65 13.08
CA PHE A 187 -18.12 11.91 13.69
C PHE A 187 -19.17 12.63 12.84
N PHE A 188 -19.08 12.58 11.51
CA PHE A 188 -20.09 13.15 10.63
C PHE A 188 -21.44 12.42 10.76
N ILE A 189 -21.46 11.08 10.81
CA ILE A 189 -22.66 10.27 11.08
C ILE A 189 -23.27 10.62 12.44
N LEU A 190 -22.42 10.76 13.48
CA LEU A 190 -22.89 11.21 14.80
C LEU A 190 -23.46 12.63 14.76
N ALA A 191 -22.86 13.53 13.97
CA ALA A 191 -23.38 14.88 13.76
C ALA A 191 -24.77 14.84 13.13
N LEU A 192 -24.96 14.10 12.04
CA LEU A 192 -26.26 13.94 11.37
C LEU A 192 -27.32 13.37 12.31
N LYS A 193 -26.98 12.32 13.05
CA LYS A 193 -27.90 11.71 14.03
C LYS A 193 -28.33 12.69 15.10
N GLN A 194 -27.37 13.42 15.71
CA GLN A 194 -27.65 14.40 16.75
C GLN A 194 -28.38 15.64 16.18
N ALA A 195 -28.12 16.02 14.92
CA ALA A 195 -28.81 17.08 14.22
C ALA A 195 -30.31 16.76 14.05
N GLY A 196 -30.64 15.51 13.72
CA GLY A 196 -32.01 15.03 13.65
C GLY A 196 -32.72 15.07 15.01
N GLU A 197 -32.02 14.54 16.07
CA GLU A 197 -32.55 14.53 17.46
C GLU A 197 -32.77 15.94 18.01
N SER A 198 -31.85 16.89 17.72
CA SER A 198 -31.93 18.28 18.16
C SER A 198 -32.77 19.18 17.24
N LYS A 199 -33.29 18.67 16.13
CA LYS A 199 -34.00 19.44 15.08
C LYS A 199 -33.20 20.66 14.63
N LEU A 200 -31.89 20.41 14.31
CA LEU A 200 -30.96 21.48 13.92
C LEU A 200 -31.52 22.25 12.70
N SER A 201 -31.56 23.57 12.80
CA SER A 201 -32.04 24.45 11.75
C SER A 201 -31.40 25.84 11.89
N SER A 202 -31.50 26.68 10.87
CA SER A 202 -31.08 28.09 10.93
C SER A 202 -31.71 28.85 12.11
N GLY A 203 -32.98 28.54 12.45
CA GLY A 203 -33.70 29.11 13.61
C GLY A 203 -33.11 28.64 14.95
N SER A 204 -32.72 27.36 15.09
CA SER A 204 -32.15 26.85 16.32
C SER A 204 -30.76 27.41 16.59
N LEU A 205 -29.99 27.76 15.55
CA LEU A 205 -28.68 28.43 15.70
C LEU A 205 -28.80 29.83 16.32
N LYS A 206 -29.85 30.58 15.99
CA LYS A 206 -30.09 31.92 16.56
C LYS A 206 -30.30 31.86 18.07
N ASN A 207 -30.81 30.75 18.59
CA ASN A 207 -31.14 30.54 19.99
C ASN A 207 -30.11 29.68 20.75
N ILE A 208 -28.90 29.52 20.21
CA ILE A 208 -27.87 28.61 20.77
C ILE A 208 -27.40 29.02 22.17
N SER A 209 -27.52 30.30 22.53
CA SER A 209 -27.21 30.78 23.87
C SER A 209 -28.20 30.30 24.93
N SER A 210 -29.49 30.10 24.57
CA SER A 210 -30.56 29.66 25.47
C SER A 210 -30.82 28.15 25.37
N ASP A 211 -30.68 27.53 24.19
CA ASP A 211 -30.78 26.07 23.99
C ASP A 211 -29.47 25.50 23.45
N LYS A 212 -28.74 24.72 24.27
CA LYS A 212 -27.47 24.12 23.94
C LYS A 212 -27.56 22.84 23.12
N LYS A 213 -28.75 22.32 22.82
CA LYS A 213 -28.90 21.09 22.02
C LYS A 213 -28.23 21.14 20.65
N PRO A 214 -28.22 22.27 19.92
CA PRO A 214 -27.52 22.40 18.64
C PRO A 214 -25.98 22.31 18.73
N VAL A 215 -25.38 22.52 19.94
CA VAL A 215 -23.91 22.54 20.10
C VAL A 215 -23.30 21.19 19.77
N LYS A 216 -23.93 20.11 20.19
CA LYS A 216 -23.38 18.74 20.03
C LYS A 216 -23.16 18.32 18.56
N PRO A 217 -24.12 18.46 17.63
CA PRO A 217 -23.89 18.19 16.22
C PRO A 217 -22.82 19.10 15.61
N LEU A 218 -22.72 20.38 16.02
CA LEU A 218 -21.68 21.28 15.54
C LEU A 218 -20.28 20.83 15.97
N VAL A 219 -20.12 20.42 17.25
CA VAL A 219 -18.85 19.88 17.75
C VAL A 219 -18.47 18.62 16.99
N TYR A 220 -19.40 17.69 16.77
CA TYR A 220 -19.11 16.49 16.00
C TYR A 220 -18.73 16.81 14.55
N SER A 221 -19.39 17.77 13.90
CA SER A 221 -19.01 18.24 12.56
C SER A 221 -17.62 18.85 12.56
N ALA A 222 -17.27 19.67 13.56
CA ALA A 222 -15.94 20.27 13.65
C ALA A 222 -14.84 19.23 13.87
N VAL A 223 -15.08 18.22 14.73
CA VAL A 223 -14.15 17.10 14.92
C VAL A 223 -14.01 16.29 13.64
N SER A 224 -15.10 16.03 12.91
CA SER A 224 -15.03 15.42 11.58
C SER A 224 -14.10 16.21 10.65
N GLY A 225 -14.24 17.55 10.62
CA GLY A 225 -13.39 18.42 9.80
C GLY A 225 -11.91 18.40 10.21
N LEU A 226 -11.61 18.31 11.50
CA LEU A 226 -10.23 18.13 11.99
C LEU A 226 -9.61 16.84 11.40
N PHE A 227 -10.31 15.71 11.45
CA PHE A 227 -9.80 14.45 10.93
C PHE A 227 -9.69 14.45 9.40
N PHE A 228 -10.54 15.19 8.68
CA PHE A 228 -10.34 15.42 7.25
C PHE A 228 -9.09 16.26 6.94
N SER A 229 -8.78 17.25 7.76
CA SER A 229 -7.53 18.01 7.61
C SER A 229 -6.30 17.13 7.85
N LEU A 230 -6.31 16.28 8.88
CA LEU A 230 -5.23 15.29 9.12
C LEU A 230 -5.14 14.28 7.96
N LEU A 231 -6.25 13.89 7.36
CA LEU A 231 -6.27 13.03 6.17
C LEU A 231 -5.61 13.72 4.97
N ILE A 232 -5.89 15.02 4.73
CA ILE A 232 -5.22 15.81 3.68
C ILE A 232 -3.71 15.89 3.96
N PHE A 233 -3.32 15.98 5.23
CA PHE A 233 -1.93 16.00 5.65
C PHE A 233 -1.26 14.62 5.63
N THR A 234 -2.02 13.58 5.27
CA THR A 234 -1.55 12.19 5.10
C THR A 234 -1.45 11.81 3.62
N TRP A 235 -2.38 12.26 2.78
CA TRP A 235 -2.48 11.83 1.40
C TRP A 235 -3.02 12.92 0.47
N VAL A 236 -2.36 13.15 -0.65
CA VAL A 236 -2.73 14.20 -1.63
C VAL A 236 -4.08 13.96 -2.30
N GLY A 237 -4.54 12.71 -2.42
CA GLY A 237 -5.87 12.35 -2.95
C GLY A 237 -7.03 12.58 -1.97
N ALA A 238 -6.77 12.91 -0.71
CA ALA A 238 -7.78 13.09 0.34
C ALA A 238 -8.89 14.11 0.03
N PRO A 239 -8.70 15.21 -0.75
CA PRO A 239 -9.77 16.09 -1.16
C PRO A 239 -10.98 15.40 -1.79
N ALA A 240 -10.78 14.27 -2.49
CA ALA A 240 -11.87 13.47 -3.06
C ALA A 240 -12.81 12.91 -1.98
N PHE A 241 -12.28 12.51 -0.81
CA PHE A 241 -13.10 12.02 0.32
C PHE A 241 -13.87 13.16 1.01
N VAL A 242 -13.29 14.35 1.05
CA VAL A 242 -13.98 15.55 1.56
C VAL A 242 -15.11 15.94 0.63
N SER A 243 -14.92 15.83 -0.70
CA SER A 243 -15.96 16.10 -1.71
C SER A 243 -17.17 15.19 -1.59
N PHE A 244 -16.99 14.00 -1.04
CA PHE A 244 -18.06 13.06 -0.77
C PHE A 244 -19.16 13.68 0.12
N ILE A 245 -18.81 14.56 1.08
CA ILE A 245 -19.78 15.30 1.90
C ILE A 245 -20.70 16.17 1.04
N VAL A 246 -20.15 16.82 0.01
CA VAL A 246 -20.91 17.67 -0.91
C VAL A 246 -21.88 16.83 -1.76
N LEU A 247 -21.39 15.69 -2.28
CA LEU A 247 -22.23 14.74 -3.02
C LEU A 247 -23.37 14.21 -2.14
N TYR A 248 -23.07 13.82 -0.92
CA TYR A 248 -24.09 13.38 0.03
C TYR A 248 -25.11 14.48 0.34
N ALA A 249 -24.66 15.72 0.60
CA ALA A 249 -25.54 16.84 0.89
C ALA A 249 -26.52 17.12 -0.27
N LEU A 250 -26.05 17.02 -1.50
CA LEU A 250 -26.88 17.14 -2.71
C LEU A 250 -27.97 16.06 -2.75
N ILE A 251 -27.57 14.78 -2.55
CA ILE A 251 -28.51 13.65 -2.59
C ILE A 251 -29.52 13.77 -1.45
N GLN A 252 -29.07 14.03 -0.24
CA GLN A 252 -29.95 14.13 0.93
C GLN A 252 -30.93 15.31 0.80
N ALA A 253 -30.47 16.48 0.34
CA ALA A 253 -31.35 17.62 0.11
C ALA A 253 -32.42 17.34 -0.96
N THR A 254 -32.06 16.59 -2.01
CA THR A 254 -33.02 16.13 -3.02
C THR A 254 -34.10 15.23 -2.41
N LEU A 255 -33.70 14.29 -1.55
CA LEU A 255 -34.63 13.38 -0.86
C LEU A 255 -35.51 14.13 0.18
N ASP A 256 -34.95 15.10 0.88
CA ASP A 256 -35.65 15.90 1.84
C ASP A 256 -36.73 16.80 1.13
N LEU A 257 -36.39 17.43 0.00
CA LEU A 257 -37.33 18.15 -0.83
C LEU A 257 -38.47 17.27 -1.33
N LYS A 258 -38.15 16.03 -1.78
CA LYS A 258 -39.14 15.05 -2.21
C LYS A 258 -40.11 14.67 -1.09
N THR A 259 -39.69 14.66 0.15
CA THR A 259 -40.50 14.30 1.32
C THR A 259 -41.04 15.50 2.08
N GLY A 260 -40.85 16.74 1.57
CA GLY A 260 -41.26 17.96 2.23
C GLY A 260 -40.49 18.30 3.50
N ARG A 261 -39.31 17.72 3.71
CA ARG A 261 -38.46 17.99 4.88
C ARG A 261 -37.51 19.16 4.58
N LYS A 262 -37.15 19.93 5.62
CA LYS A 262 -36.12 20.97 5.51
C LYS A 262 -34.72 20.36 5.65
N SER A 263 -33.82 20.71 4.75
CA SER A 263 -32.43 20.18 4.69
C SER A 263 -31.41 21.02 5.46
N ASP A 264 -31.83 22.03 6.23
CA ASP A 264 -30.90 22.92 6.98
C ASP A 264 -29.82 22.14 7.73
N TYR A 265 -30.22 21.05 8.43
CA TYR A 265 -29.33 20.27 9.28
C TYR A 265 -28.14 19.66 8.50
N VAL A 266 -28.37 19.20 7.28
CA VAL A 266 -27.31 18.62 6.42
C VAL A 266 -26.32 19.70 6.04
N PHE A 267 -26.80 20.85 5.56
CA PHE A 267 -25.95 21.94 5.11
C PHE A 267 -25.16 22.55 6.25
N ILE A 268 -25.75 22.70 7.44
CA ILE A 268 -25.08 23.23 8.64
C ILE A 268 -23.97 22.27 9.05
N CYS A 269 -24.24 20.94 9.17
CA CYS A 269 -23.22 19.98 9.53
C CYS A 269 -22.08 19.93 8.49
N SER A 270 -22.41 19.93 7.19
CA SER A 270 -21.44 19.95 6.10
C SER A 270 -20.59 21.22 6.08
N ALA A 271 -21.22 22.40 6.23
CA ALA A 271 -20.51 23.68 6.26
C ALA A 271 -19.55 23.78 7.44
N VAL A 272 -19.96 23.33 8.64
CA VAL A 272 -19.09 23.32 9.82
C VAL A 272 -17.93 22.34 9.65
N ALA A 273 -18.19 21.14 9.10
CA ALA A 273 -17.11 20.17 8.83
C ALA A 273 -16.11 20.75 7.82
N LEU A 274 -16.55 21.28 6.68
CA LEU A 274 -15.70 21.89 5.67
C LEU A 274 -14.95 23.13 6.17
N LEU A 275 -15.61 23.99 6.96
CA LEU A 275 -14.96 25.14 7.58
C LEU A 275 -13.85 24.70 8.55
N ALA A 276 -14.12 23.71 9.39
CA ALA A 276 -13.10 23.16 10.28
C ALA A 276 -11.95 22.53 9.49
N THR A 277 -12.25 21.74 8.45
CA THR A 277 -11.22 21.22 7.55
C THR A 277 -10.36 22.33 6.98
N LEU A 278 -10.98 23.38 6.44
CA LEU A 278 -10.29 24.54 5.88
C LEU A 278 -9.37 25.22 6.90
N LEU A 279 -9.91 25.55 8.08
CA LEU A 279 -9.16 26.26 9.12
C LEU A 279 -7.93 25.48 9.61
N PHE A 280 -8.02 24.16 9.72
CA PHE A 280 -6.88 23.33 10.11
C PHE A 280 -5.93 23.06 8.94
N THR A 281 -6.41 23.05 7.69
CA THR A 281 -5.55 22.81 6.50
C THR A 281 -4.71 24.05 6.17
N ILE A 282 -5.19 25.27 6.39
CA ILE A 282 -4.43 26.51 6.09
C ILE A 282 -3.02 26.51 6.70
N PRO A 283 -2.82 26.33 8.02
CA PRO A 283 -1.48 26.36 8.59
C PRO A 283 -0.60 25.21 8.10
N LEU A 284 -1.19 24.02 7.84
CA LEU A 284 -0.46 22.85 7.31
C LEU A 284 0.03 23.10 5.88
N SER A 285 -0.83 23.65 5.01
CA SER A 285 -0.46 24.02 3.65
C SER A 285 0.57 25.15 3.64
N ALA A 286 0.39 26.20 4.43
CA ALA A 286 1.32 27.31 4.50
C ALA A 286 2.74 26.91 4.90
N GLY A 287 2.89 25.90 5.77
CA GLY A 287 4.18 25.35 6.19
C GLY A 287 4.83 24.39 5.17
N ALA A 288 4.07 23.94 4.16
CA ALA A 288 4.52 22.96 3.18
C ALA A 288 4.64 23.51 1.75
N VAL A 289 4.24 24.77 1.50
CA VAL A 289 4.33 25.40 0.18
C VAL A 289 5.79 25.50 -0.27
N ARG A 290 6.06 25.17 -1.52
CA ARG A 290 7.37 25.17 -2.16
C ARG A 290 7.37 26.09 -3.37
N GLU A 291 8.55 26.66 -3.67
CA GLU A 291 8.73 27.52 -4.83
C GLU A 291 8.45 26.74 -6.13
N GLY A 292 7.61 27.29 -6.99
CA GLY A 292 7.18 26.69 -8.25
C GLY A 292 6.10 25.60 -8.12
N LEU A 293 5.70 25.23 -6.89
CA LEU A 293 4.68 24.20 -6.61
C LEU A 293 3.51 24.72 -5.76
N GLU A 294 3.32 26.05 -5.71
CA GLU A 294 2.38 26.74 -4.84
C GLU A 294 0.92 26.33 -5.07
N MET A 295 0.58 25.86 -6.29
CA MET A 295 -0.78 25.47 -6.70
C MET A 295 -0.81 24.04 -7.27
N SER A 296 -0.03 23.13 -6.70
CA SER A 296 0.01 21.74 -7.17
C SER A 296 -1.02 20.87 -6.50
N ALA A 297 -1.66 19.99 -7.27
CA ALA A 297 -2.53 18.92 -6.73
C ALA A 297 -1.76 17.70 -6.24
N MET A 298 -0.51 17.54 -6.69
CA MET A 298 0.36 16.41 -6.34
C MET A 298 1.17 16.66 -5.08
N TYR A 299 1.18 17.90 -4.58
CA TYR A 299 1.89 18.31 -3.38
C TYR A 299 0.96 19.00 -2.41
N LEU A 300 1.29 18.98 -1.13
CA LEU A 300 0.60 19.81 -0.15
C LEU A 300 0.92 21.29 -0.43
N SER A 301 -0.10 22.06 -0.82
CA SER A 301 0.04 23.42 -1.36
C SER A 301 -1.20 24.26 -1.11
N TRP A 302 -1.27 25.47 -1.66
CA TRP A 302 -2.50 26.27 -1.65
C TRP A 302 -3.65 25.66 -2.45
N PHE A 303 -3.40 24.70 -3.32
CA PHE A 303 -4.44 24.00 -4.07
C PHE A 303 -5.52 23.40 -3.13
N GLN A 304 -5.11 22.71 -2.05
CA GLN A 304 -6.05 22.09 -1.12
C GLN A 304 -6.91 23.14 -0.40
N VAL A 305 -6.34 24.29 -0.06
CA VAL A 305 -7.06 25.42 0.55
C VAL A 305 -8.09 25.98 -0.41
N VAL A 306 -7.71 26.29 -1.65
CA VAL A 306 -8.61 26.81 -2.70
C VAL A 306 -9.72 25.81 -2.99
N TYR A 307 -9.39 24.53 -3.10
CA TYR A 307 -10.35 23.44 -3.28
C TYR A 307 -11.40 23.41 -2.16
N LEU A 308 -10.99 23.50 -0.90
CA LEU A 308 -11.89 23.53 0.25
C LEU A 308 -12.76 24.78 0.27
N VAL A 309 -12.25 25.94 -0.13
CA VAL A 309 -13.04 27.18 -0.28
C VAL A 309 -14.12 26.98 -1.35
N ILE A 310 -13.79 26.36 -2.48
CA ILE A 310 -14.77 26.05 -3.54
C ILE A 310 -15.84 25.09 -3.00
N MET A 311 -15.45 24.02 -2.28
CA MET A 311 -16.41 23.07 -1.70
C MET A 311 -17.32 23.72 -0.66
N LEU A 312 -16.78 24.56 0.23
CA LEU A 312 -17.56 25.30 1.22
C LEU A 312 -18.53 26.27 0.55
N THR A 313 -18.07 27.02 -0.44
CA THR A 313 -18.93 27.93 -1.24
C THR A 313 -20.05 27.15 -1.94
N GLY A 314 -19.70 25.97 -2.52
CA GLY A 314 -20.66 25.06 -3.12
C GLY A 314 -21.76 24.62 -2.15
N ILE A 315 -21.40 24.21 -0.93
CA ILE A 315 -22.37 23.84 0.12
C ILE A 315 -23.29 25.01 0.48
N LEU A 316 -22.75 26.24 0.60
CA LEU A 316 -23.56 27.44 0.92
C LEU A 316 -24.53 27.78 -0.21
N LEU A 317 -24.09 27.67 -1.46
CA LEU A 317 -24.96 27.90 -2.64
C LEU A 317 -26.04 26.81 -2.74
N LEU A 318 -25.72 25.55 -2.53
CA LEU A 318 -26.66 24.43 -2.49
C LEU A 318 -27.70 24.63 -1.39
N TRP A 319 -27.29 25.11 -0.20
CA TRP A 319 -28.19 25.45 0.90
C TRP A 319 -29.15 26.58 0.52
N GLY A 320 -28.61 27.68 -0.03
CA GLY A 320 -29.41 28.81 -0.52
C GLY A 320 -30.45 28.36 -1.55
N PHE A 321 -30.05 27.57 -2.53
CA PHE A 321 -30.92 27.06 -3.57
C PHE A 321 -31.98 26.06 -3.01
N SER A 322 -31.57 25.13 -2.14
CA SER A 322 -32.50 24.22 -1.46
C SER A 322 -33.56 24.96 -0.63
N SER A 323 -33.13 26.01 0.10
CA SER A 323 -34.04 26.87 0.87
C SER A 323 -35.00 27.63 -0.02
N TYR A 324 -34.53 28.14 -1.17
CA TYR A 324 -35.38 28.80 -2.17
C TYR A 324 -36.39 27.85 -2.78
N ALA A 325 -35.95 26.66 -3.21
CA ALA A 325 -36.77 25.61 -3.79
C ALA A 325 -37.90 25.18 -2.81
N SER A 326 -37.51 24.97 -1.51
CA SER A 326 -38.49 24.64 -0.47
C SER A 326 -39.52 25.75 -0.24
N LYS A 327 -39.11 27.03 -0.22
CA LYS A 327 -40.03 28.17 -0.05
C LYS A 327 -40.98 28.36 -1.22
N LYS A 328 -40.57 28.02 -2.44
CA LYS A 328 -41.35 28.13 -3.68
C LYS A 328 -42.15 26.87 -3.98
N GLU A 329 -42.07 25.85 -3.11
CA GLU A 329 -42.76 24.57 -3.32
C GLU A 329 -42.42 23.95 -4.69
N MET A 330 -41.15 24.10 -5.13
CA MET A 330 -40.72 23.58 -6.42
C MET A 330 -40.74 22.02 -6.42
N ASP A 331 -41.12 21.43 -7.56
CA ASP A 331 -41.01 19.96 -7.70
C ASP A 331 -39.53 19.57 -7.48
N TRP A 332 -39.31 18.57 -6.63
CA TRP A 332 -37.99 18.10 -6.23
C TRP A 332 -37.08 17.74 -7.41
N LYS A 333 -37.64 17.37 -8.57
CA LYS A 333 -36.90 17.01 -9.79
C LYS A 333 -36.13 18.19 -10.37
N TYR A 334 -36.58 19.41 -10.18
CA TYR A 334 -35.87 20.59 -10.67
C TYR A 334 -34.55 20.83 -9.92
N TYR A 335 -34.45 20.42 -8.64
CA TYR A 335 -33.26 20.66 -7.85
C TYR A 335 -32.04 19.96 -8.42
N PRO A 336 -31.96 18.60 -8.58
CA PRO A 336 -30.86 17.96 -9.23
C PRO A 336 -30.71 18.31 -10.70
N GLY A 337 -31.80 18.54 -11.42
CA GLY A 337 -31.78 18.89 -12.84
C GLY A 337 -31.07 20.22 -13.13
N ILE A 338 -31.36 21.28 -12.37
CA ILE A 338 -30.67 22.58 -12.48
C ILE A 338 -29.19 22.43 -12.10
N LEU A 339 -28.87 21.65 -11.08
CA LEU A 339 -27.47 21.44 -10.67
C LEU A 339 -26.65 20.68 -11.71
N ILE A 340 -27.22 19.67 -12.37
CA ILE A 340 -26.60 19.00 -13.50
C ILE A 340 -26.35 19.97 -14.65
N LEU A 341 -27.32 20.84 -14.95
CA LEU A 341 -27.19 21.88 -15.98
C LEU A 341 -26.06 22.86 -15.63
N VAL A 342 -26.04 23.38 -14.38
CA VAL A 342 -25.00 24.32 -13.92
C VAL A 342 -23.61 23.68 -13.95
N PHE A 343 -23.47 22.46 -13.45
CA PHE A 343 -22.21 21.74 -13.47
C PHE A 343 -21.75 21.45 -14.91
N GLY A 344 -22.66 20.95 -15.76
CA GLY A 344 -22.35 20.65 -17.16
C GLY A 344 -21.99 21.92 -17.95
N SER A 345 -22.72 23.04 -17.75
CA SER A 345 -22.37 24.32 -18.38
C SER A 345 -21.06 24.88 -17.86
N GLY A 346 -20.74 24.68 -16.56
CA GLY A 346 -19.45 25.03 -15.98
C GLY A 346 -18.29 24.26 -16.58
N LEU A 347 -18.43 22.96 -16.78
CA LEU A 347 -17.44 22.14 -17.46
C LEU A 347 -17.25 22.55 -18.93
N LEU A 348 -18.36 22.84 -19.62
CA LEU A 348 -18.32 23.32 -21.00
C LEU A 348 -17.61 24.68 -21.10
N PHE A 349 -17.89 25.59 -20.16
CA PHE A 349 -17.23 26.89 -20.06
C PHE A 349 -15.72 26.70 -19.83
N LEU A 350 -15.30 25.85 -18.88
CA LEU A 350 -13.88 25.55 -18.64
C LEU A 350 -13.21 24.98 -19.90
N ARG A 351 -13.87 24.07 -20.62
CA ARG A 351 -13.36 23.52 -21.88
C ARG A 351 -13.14 24.61 -22.94
N MET A 352 -14.00 25.63 -23.00
CA MET A 352 -13.93 26.69 -24.02
C MET A 352 -12.92 27.79 -23.66
N PHE A 353 -12.76 28.11 -22.37
CA PHE A 353 -12.02 29.29 -21.92
C PHE A 353 -10.78 28.98 -21.13
N SER A 354 -10.62 27.76 -20.61
CA SER A 354 -9.45 27.35 -19.80
C SER A 354 -9.22 25.84 -19.93
N GLY A 355 -8.65 25.44 -21.07
CA GLY A 355 -8.36 24.04 -21.39
C GLY A 355 -7.54 23.31 -20.32
N GLU A 356 -6.62 24.01 -19.66
CA GLU A 356 -5.77 23.47 -18.59
C GLU A 356 -6.59 23.02 -17.36
N TYR A 357 -7.47 23.89 -16.83
CA TYR A 357 -8.34 23.51 -15.70
C TYR A 357 -9.35 22.42 -16.06
N TYR A 358 -9.85 22.43 -17.32
CA TYR A 358 -10.68 21.34 -17.78
C TYR A 358 -9.91 20.04 -17.84
N ALA A 359 -8.70 20.01 -18.43
CA ALA A 359 -7.83 18.86 -18.51
C ALA A 359 -7.50 18.32 -17.11
N PHE A 360 -7.18 19.20 -16.17
CA PHE A 360 -6.92 18.86 -14.79
C PHE A 360 -8.09 18.12 -14.10
N ILE A 361 -9.33 18.61 -14.28
CA ILE A 361 -10.52 17.94 -13.72
C ILE A 361 -10.72 16.56 -14.36
N ILE A 362 -10.57 16.48 -15.68
CA ILE A 362 -10.72 15.20 -16.40
C ILE A 362 -9.64 14.20 -15.99
N GLU A 363 -8.39 14.65 -15.80
CA GLU A 363 -7.29 13.77 -15.38
C GLU A 363 -7.51 13.25 -13.95
N GLY A 364 -7.97 14.10 -13.03
CA GLY A 364 -8.38 13.65 -11.70
C GLY A 364 -9.50 12.60 -11.75
N MET A 365 -10.47 12.75 -12.65
CA MET A 365 -11.53 11.74 -12.85
C MET A 365 -10.96 10.44 -13.45
N ARG A 366 -10.01 10.55 -14.40
CA ARG A 366 -9.32 9.40 -14.99
C ARG A 366 -8.51 8.64 -13.96
N PHE A 367 -7.79 9.35 -13.11
CA PHE A 367 -7.02 8.74 -12.00
C PHE A 367 -7.90 7.81 -11.15
N PHE A 368 -9.04 8.31 -10.66
CA PHE A 368 -9.95 7.49 -9.84
C PHE A 368 -10.68 6.39 -10.63
N SER A 369 -10.77 6.50 -11.94
CA SER A 369 -11.36 5.47 -12.82
C SER A 369 -10.34 4.43 -13.32
N GLY A 370 -9.07 4.52 -12.92
CA GLY A 370 -8.02 3.58 -13.35
C GLY A 370 -7.61 3.75 -14.83
N LYS A 371 -7.79 4.95 -15.40
CA LYS A 371 -7.47 5.25 -16.81
C LYS A 371 -6.37 6.30 -16.89
N GLY A 372 -5.18 5.92 -17.29
CA GLY A 372 -4.03 6.80 -17.49
C GLY A 372 -2.83 5.99 -17.97
N GLU A 373 -1.92 6.57 -18.74
CA GLU A 373 -0.75 5.88 -19.29
C GLU A 373 0.13 5.27 -18.18
N TYR A 374 0.46 6.06 -17.16
CA TYR A 374 1.27 5.61 -16.02
C TYR A 374 0.53 4.62 -15.10
N ILE A 375 -0.80 4.73 -15.00
CA ILE A 375 -1.61 3.86 -14.15
C ILE A 375 -1.62 2.42 -14.66
N SER A 376 -1.51 2.23 -15.98
CA SER A 376 -1.52 0.91 -16.61
C SER A 376 -0.31 0.03 -16.25
N THR A 377 0.79 0.63 -15.78
CA THR A 377 2.01 -0.08 -15.34
C THR A 377 1.94 -0.51 -13.87
N ILE A 378 0.97 -0.01 -13.11
CA ILE A 378 0.82 -0.25 -11.67
C ILE A 378 -0.13 -1.43 -11.44
N VAL A 379 0.37 -2.53 -10.88
CA VAL A 379 -0.41 -3.77 -10.63
C VAL A 379 -1.63 -3.53 -9.73
N GLU A 380 -1.54 -2.60 -8.80
CA GLU A 380 -2.64 -2.26 -7.88
C GLU A 380 -3.75 -1.42 -8.51
N ALA A 381 -3.46 -0.76 -9.63
CA ALA A 381 -4.44 0.04 -10.38
C ALA A 381 -5.34 -0.80 -11.29
N VAL A 382 -5.09 -2.10 -11.40
CA VAL A 382 -5.93 -3.02 -12.18
C VAL A 382 -7.32 -3.12 -11.56
N PRO A 383 -8.41 -3.11 -12.37
CA PRO A 383 -9.78 -3.31 -11.88
C PRO A 383 -9.94 -4.62 -11.11
N LEU A 384 -10.79 -4.61 -10.06
CA LEU A 384 -10.92 -5.71 -9.09
C LEU A 384 -11.24 -7.08 -9.73
N PHE A 385 -12.00 -7.09 -10.82
CA PHE A 385 -12.41 -8.32 -11.54
C PHE A 385 -11.55 -8.65 -12.75
N LEU A 386 -10.43 -7.96 -12.95
CA LEU A 386 -9.54 -8.19 -14.08
C LEU A 386 -8.13 -8.60 -13.62
N THR A 387 -7.44 -9.36 -14.45
CA THR A 387 -5.99 -9.55 -14.36
C THR A 387 -5.27 -8.37 -15.03
N GLY A 388 -3.96 -8.22 -14.85
CA GLY A 388 -3.15 -7.24 -15.59
C GLY A 388 -3.23 -7.38 -17.11
N GLN A 389 -3.63 -8.55 -17.62
CA GLN A 389 -3.87 -8.81 -19.04
C GLN A 389 -5.32 -8.55 -19.48
N GLY A 390 -6.15 -7.96 -18.62
CA GLY A 390 -7.55 -7.64 -18.90
C GLY A 390 -8.50 -8.85 -18.91
N LYS A 391 -8.08 -10.03 -18.46
CA LYS A 391 -8.94 -11.23 -18.37
C LYS A 391 -9.75 -11.21 -17.07
N PHE A 392 -11.02 -11.66 -17.14
CA PHE A 392 -11.86 -11.77 -15.96
C PHE A 392 -11.29 -12.76 -14.94
N THR A 393 -11.31 -12.36 -13.67
CA THR A 393 -10.88 -13.19 -12.53
C THR A 393 -11.65 -12.83 -11.27
N LEU A 394 -11.84 -13.80 -10.38
CA LEU A 394 -12.36 -13.59 -9.02
C LEU A 394 -11.24 -13.48 -7.97
N SER A 395 -9.99 -13.70 -8.37
CA SER A 395 -8.86 -13.73 -7.41
C SER A 395 -8.72 -12.44 -6.60
N GLY A 396 -8.89 -11.27 -7.24
CA GLY A 396 -8.83 -9.99 -6.54
C GLY A 396 -9.92 -9.84 -5.47
N VAL A 397 -11.15 -10.22 -5.79
CA VAL A 397 -12.28 -10.18 -4.83
C VAL A 397 -12.08 -11.17 -3.69
N LEU A 398 -11.74 -12.43 -4.03
CA LEU A 398 -11.55 -13.48 -3.05
C LEU A 398 -10.36 -13.22 -2.15
N GLY A 399 -9.24 -12.73 -2.72
CA GLY A 399 -8.07 -12.35 -1.94
C GLY A 399 -8.31 -11.16 -0.99
N SER A 400 -9.09 -10.16 -1.44
CA SER A 400 -9.39 -8.97 -0.62
C SER A 400 -10.44 -9.22 0.46
N PHE A 401 -11.48 -10.01 0.15
CA PHE A 401 -12.69 -10.09 1.00
C PHE A 401 -13.09 -11.52 1.37
N GLY A 402 -12.50 -12.55 0.77
CA GLY A 402 -12.99 -13.90 0.92
C GLY A 402 -14.46 -14.00 0.52
N LEU A 403 -15.23 -14.83 1.24
CA LEU A 403 -16.66 -14.98 1.02
C LEU A 403 -17.51 -13.84 1.66
N THR A 404 -16.88 -12.94 2.44
CA THR A 404 -17.61 -11.80 3.03
C THR A 404 -18.12 -10.81 1.96
N PHE A 405 -17.53 -10.79 0.78
CA PHE A 405 -18.05 -10.00 -0.34
C PHE A 405 -19.50 -10.37 -0.70
N LEU A 406 -19.81 -11.65 -0.76
CA LEU A 406 -21.16 -12.14 -1.06
C LEU A 406 -22.16 -11.77 0.05
N THR A 407 -21.75 -11.91 1.31
CA THR A 407 -22.61 -11.52 2.44
C THR A 407 -22.82 -10.01 2.50
N ALA A 408 -21.83 -9.20 2.12
CA ALA A 408 -21.96 -7.76 2.02
C ALA A 408 -22.94 -7.35 0.92
N LEU A 409 -22.93 -7.99 -0.25
CA LEU A 409 -23.91 -7.74 -1.32
C LEU A 409 -25.33 -8.03 -0.86
N ALA A 410 -25.54 -9.15 -0.16
CA ALA A 410 -26.84 -9.48 0.43
C ALA A 410 -27.26 -8.46 1.51
N GLY A 411 -26.32 -8.02 2.36
CA GLY A 411 -26.54 -6.97 3.34
C GLY A 411 -26.89 -5.61 2.70
N LEU A 412 -26.22 -5.25 1.60
CA LEU A 412 -26.54 -4.05 0.82
C LEU A 412 -27.95 -4.11 0.23
N PHE A 413 -28.33 -5.27 -0.32
CA PHE A 413 -29.68 -5.49 -0.83
C PHE A 413 -30.73 -5.29 0.26
N LEU A 414 -30.53 -5.87 1.46
CA LEU A 414 -31.42 -5.67 2.60
C LEU A 414 -31.49 -4.19 3.03
N LEU A 415 -30.38 -3.50 3.08
CA LEU A 415 -30.34 -2.07 3.39
C LEU A 415 -31.15 -1.24 2.39
N ILE A 416 -31.04 -1.52 1.10
CA ILE A 416 -31.82 -0.84 0.04
C ILE A 416 -33.31 -1.11 0.22
N LEU A 417 -33.71 -2.33 0.58
CA LEU A 417 -35.12 -2.66 0.87
C LEU A 417 -35.64 -1.90 2.09
N GLU A 418 -34.84 -1.79 3.16
CA GLU A 418 -35.21 -1.03 4.36
C GLU A 418 -35.40 0.48 4.03
N LEU A 419 -34.52 1.05 3.20
CA LEU A 419 -34.56 2.47 2.82
C LEU A 419 -35.74 2.86 1.93
N LYS A 420 -36.43 1.87 1.31
CA LYS A 420 -37.69 2.14 0.59
C LYS A 420 -38.84 2.50 1.53
N SER A 421 -38.73 2.24 2.83
CA SER A 421 -39.70 2.66 3.80
C SER A 421 -39.61 4.18 4.04
N GLU A 422 -40.75 4.87 4.25
CA GLU A 422 -40.81 6.33 4.47
C GLU A 422 -40.06 6.84 5.73
N LYS A 423 -39.48 5.92 6.52
CA LYS A 423 -38.76 6.20 7.76
C LYS A 423 -37.24 6.22 7.61
N SER A 424 -36.70 6.36 6.39
CA SER A 424 -35.25 6.39 6.17
C SER A 424 -34.60 7.54 6.94
N ARG A 425 -33.53 7.21 7.69
CA ARG A 425 -32.77 8.18 8.48
C ARG A 425 -31.59 8.72 7.66
N PRO A 426 -31.18 10.00 7.86
CA PRO A 426 -30.08 10.60 7.12
C PRO A 426 -28.75 9.82 7.20
N GLU A 427 -28.45 9.25 8.36
CA GLU A 427 -27.24 8.45 8.56
C GLU A 427 -27.25 7.13 7.75
N ASN A 428 -28.42 6.54 7.48
CA ASN A 428 -28.54 5.35 6.64
C ASN A 428 -28.30 5.69 5.16
N ILE A 429 -28.83 6.85 4.71
CA ILE A 429 -28.59 7.36 3.35
C ILE A 429 -27.11 7.68 3.16
N PHE A 430 -26.49 8.33 4.16
CA PHE A 430 -25.04 8.60 4.13
C PHE A 430 -24.25 7.31 3.93
N PHE A 431 -24.52 6.29 4.73
CA PHE A 431 -23.84 4.99 4.65
C PHE A 431 -24.05 4.29 3.31
N LEU A 432 -25.27 4.35 2.75
CA LEU A 432 -25.53 3.78 1.42
C LEU A 432 -24.72 4.50 0.33
N VAL A 433 -24.76 5.84 0.28
CA VAL A 433 -24.04 6.62 -0.74
C VAL A 433 -22.54 6.42 -0.60
N TRP A 434 -22.01 6.38 0.61
CA TRP A 434 -20.64 6.07 0.92
C TRP A 434 -20.23 4.66 0.45
N THR A 435 -21.08 3.66 0.73
CA THR A 435 -20.86 2.28 0.27
C THR A 435 -20.77 2.20 -1.25
N LEU A 436 -21.68 2.86 -1.98
CA LEU A 436 -21.68 2.87 -3.43
C LEU A 436 -20.46 3.61 -4.01
N PHE A 437 -20.03 4.69 -3.38
CA PHE A 437 -18.84 5.43 -3.78
C PHE A 437 -17.57 4.57 -3.61
N TYR A 438 -17.37 3.96 -2.45
CA TYR A 438 -16.21 3.10 -2.21
C TYR A 438 -16.25 1.80 -3.03
N ALA A 439 -17.45 1.25 -3.28
CA ALA A 439 -17.60 0.13 -4.21
C ALA A 439 -17.15 0.53 -5.63
N TYR A 440 -17.54 1.71 -6.11
CA TYR A 440 -17.07 2.21 -7.41
C TYR A 440 -15.55 2.32 -7.46
N LEU A 441 -14.91 2.90 -6.45
CA LEU A 441 -13.45 3.02 -6.39
C LEU A 441 -12.77 1.65 -6.38
N ALA A 442 -13.22 0.72 -5.54
CA ALA A 442 -12.66 -0.62 -5.44
C ALA A 442 -12.86 -1.45 -6.71
N LEU A 443 -14.00 -1.28 -7.41
CA LEU A 443 -14.25 -1.92 -8.70
C LEU A 443 -13.36 -1.35 -9.81
N SER A 444 -13.08 -0.05 -9.75
CA SER A 444 -12.24 0.64 -10.73
C SER A 444 -10.75 0.32 -10.55
N GLN A 445 -10.29 0.21 -9.31
CA GLN A 445 -8.89 -0.06 -8.98
C GLN A 445 -8.79 -0.92 -7.72
N ARG A 446 -8.04 -2.00 -7.79
CA ARG A 446 -7.86 -2.97 -6.69
C ARG A 446 -7.29 -2.32 -5.43
N ARG A 447 -6.43 -1.32 -5.56
CA ARG A 447 -5.84 -0.61 -4.41
C ARG A 447 -6.86 0.01 -3.45
N PHE A 448 -8.08 0.34 -3.91
CA PHE A 448 -9.11 0.91 -3.03
C PHE A 448 -9.96 -0.13 -2.27
N THR A 449 -9.61 -1.42 -2.37
CA THR A 449 -10.31 -2.48 -1.61
C THR A 449 -10.19 -2.30 -0.11
N TYR A 450 -9.07 -1.77 0.37
CA TYR A 450 -8.86 -1.52 1.80
C TYR A 450 -9.80 -0.45 2.37
N LEU A 451 -10.19 0.56 1.59
CA LEU A 451 -11.21 1.54 1.97
C LEU A 451 -12.59 0.91 2.00
N PHE A 452 -12.92 0.09 1.00
CA PHE A 452 -14.21 -0.58 0.90
C PHE A 452 -14.40 -1.67 1.97
N ALA A 453 -13.32 -2.19 2.54
CA ALA A 453 -13.32 -3.21 3.59
C ALA A 453 -14.24 -2.88 4.77
N LEU A 454 -14.27 -1.60 5.17
CA LEU A 454 -15.14 -1.13 6.24
C LEU A 454 -16.62 -1.32 5.90
N ASN A 455 -17.04 -0.92 4.72
CA ASN A 455 -18.44 -1.04 4.28
C ASN A 455 -18.83 -2.52 4.15
N VAL A 456 -17.93 -3.36 3.60
CA VAL A 456 -18.11 -4.81 3.52
C VAL A 456 -18.32 -5.42 4.90
N SER A 457 -17.51 -5.04 5.90
CA SER A 457 -17.61 -5.56 7.25
C SER A 457 -18.93 -5.19 7.94
N ILE A 458 -19.38 -3.93 7.78
CA ILE A 458 -20.63 -3.45 8.39
C ILE A 458 -21.85 -4.09 7.71
N LEU A 459 -21.88 -4.21 6.39
CA LEU A 459 -22.97 -4.84 5.64
C LEU A 459 -23.05 -6.35 5.94
N THR A 460 -21.91 -7.03 6.03
CA THR A 460 -21.83 -8.43 6.45
C THR A 460 -22.39 -8.61 7.87
N ALA A 461 -22.03 -7.71 8.79
CA ALA A 461 -22.53 -7.75 10.16
C ALA A 461 -24.05 -7.48 10.24
N TYR A 462 -24.56 -6.59 9.40
CA TYR A 462 -25.99 -6.32 9.31
C TYR A 462 -26.75 -7.56 8.83
N LEU A 463 -26.33 -8.17 7.72
CA LEU A 463 -26.91 -9.43 7.25
C LEU A 463 -26.83 -10.53 8.31
N PHE A 464 -25.62 -10.70 8.90
CA PHE A 464 -25.39 -11.69 9.94
C PHE A 464 -26.39 -11.55 11.07
N TRP A 465 -26.59 -10.32 11.57
CA TRP A 465 -27.49 -10.08 12.68
C TRP A 465 -28.95 -10.37 12.30
N VAL A 466 -29.42 -9.92 11.14
CA VAL A 466 -30.76 -10.18 10.63
C VAL A 466 -31.03 -11.70 10.52
N LEU A 467 -30.09 -12.47 10.01
CA LEU A 467 -30.22 -13.93 9.88
C LEU A 467 -30.17 -14.63 11.23
N MET A 468 -29.26 -14.25 12.14
CA MET A 468 -29.19 -14.84 13.48
C MET A 468 -30.45 -14.59 14.30
N GLU A 469 -31.07 -13.44 14.17
CA GLU A 469 -32.33 -13.09 14.79
C GLU A 469 -33.49 -13.90 14.17
N SER A 470 -33.52 -14.03 12.84
CA SER A 470 -34.55 -14.84 12.13
C SER A 470 -34.46 -16.34 12.46
N LEU A 471 -33.25 -16.85 12.69
CA LEU A 471 -32.99 -18.22 13.11
C LEU A 471 -33.24 -18.45 14.60
N ASP A 472 -33.49 -17.40 15.37
CA ASP A 472 -33.58 -17.49 16.86
C ASP A 472 -32.35 -18.18 17.49
N PHE A 473 -31.16 -17.99 16.85
CA PHE A 473 -29.95 -18.76 17.09
C PHE A 473 -29.46 -18.68 18.55
N GLU A 474 -29.59 -17.52 19.18
CA GLU A 474 -29.20 -17.28 20.58
C GLU A 474 -30.03 -18.19 21.54
N ASN A 475 -31.32 -18.37 21.29
CA ASN A 475 -32.18 -19.19 22.12
C ASN A 475 -31.91 -20.68 21.85
N GLU A 476 -31.66 -21.07 20.61
CA GLU A 476 -31.30 -22.46 20.27
C GLU A 476 -29.95 -22.87 20.91
N ILE A 477 -28.95 -22.00 20.97
CA ILE A 477 -27.72 -22.25 21.73
C ILE A 477 -28.02 -22.42 23.24
N LYS A 478 -28.87 -21.57 23.82
CA LYS A 478 -29.23 -21.69 25.23
C LYS A 478 -29.92 -23.04 25.55
N LYS A 479 -30.78 -23.54 24.67
CA LYS A 479 -31.40 -24.87 24.78
C LYS A 479 -30.33 -25.97 24.73
N LEU A 480 -29.38 -25.89 23.78
CA LEU A 480 -28.28 -26.85 23.66
C LEU A 480 -27.41 -26.91 24.92
N ILE A 481 -27.04 -25.74 25.48
CA ILE A 481 -26.24 -25.66 26.72
C ILE A 481 -27.00 -26.22 27.92
N LYS A 482 -28.32 -25.96 28.03
CA LYS A 482 -29.16 -26.52 29.10
C LYS A 482 -29.21 -28.03 29.03
N ARG A 483 -29.34 -28.58 27.83
CA ARG A 483 -29.35 -30.03 27.60
C ARG A 483 -28.01 -30.66 28.03
N GLY A 484 -26.87 -30.11 27.63
CA GLY A 484 -25.53 -30.58 28.00
C GLY A 484 -25.30 -30.54 29.54
N LYS A 485 -25.83 -29.53 30.24
CA LYS A 485 -25.78 -29.44 31.71
C LYS A 485 -26.69 -30.47 32.38
N GLY A 486 -27.85 -30.76 31.76
CA GLY A 486 -28.76 -31.80 32.21
C GLY A 486 -28.17 -33.21 32.08
N GLU A 487 -27.56 -33.51 30.94
CA GLU A 487 -26.88 -34.79 30.68
C GLU A 487 -25.65 -34.98 31.60
N ARG A 488 -24.87 -33.95 31.88
CA ARG A 488 -23.77 -34.02 32.87
C ARG A 488 -24.29 -34.32 34.28
N LYS A 489 -25.38 -33.66 34.74
CA LYS A 489 -25.98 -33.94 36.05
C LYS A 489 -26.50 -35.35 36.15
N VAL A 490 -27.12 -35.90 35.10
CA VAL A 490 -27.60 -37.27 35.04
C VAL A 490 -26.41 -38.24 35.07
N SER A 491 -25.35 -38.01 34.34
CA SER A 491 -24.11 -38.81 34.34
C SER A 491 -23.41 -38.78 35.68
N GLU A 492 -23.26 -37.62 36.32
CA GLU A 492 -22.66 -37.48 37.66
C GLU A 492 -23.53 -38.16 38.75
N THR A 493 -24.87 -38.10 38.63
CA THR A 493 -25.81 -38.79 39.54
C THR A 493 -25.77 -40.28 39.31
N ALA A 494 -25.65 -40.76 38.05
CA ALA A 494 -25.49 -42.18 37.73
C ALA A 494 -24.15 -42.73 38.28
N LEU A 495 -23.03 -42.02 38.12
CA LEU A 495 -21.72 -42.38 38.69
C LEU A 495 -21.71 -42.37 40.23
N GLN A 496 -22.48 -41.49 40.87
CA GLN A 496 -22.66 -41.49 42.34
C GLN A 496 -23.60 -42.58 42.82
N THR A 497 -24.58 -42.97 41.97
CA THR A 497 -25.52 -44.05 42.27
C THR A 497 -24.88 -45.43 42.11
N GLU A 498 -24.00 -45.63 41.13
CA GLU A 498 -23.18 -46.86 41.04
C GLU A 498 -22.23 -47.05 42.21
N LYS A 499 -21.65 -45.95 42.71
CA LYS A 499 -20.82 -46.01 43.96
C LYS A 499 -21.64 -46.26 45.21
N LYS A 500 -22.98 -46.04 45.24
CA LYS A 500 -23.89 -46.28 46.39
C LYS A 500 -24.73 -47.55 46.31
N SER A 501 -24.78 -48.24 45.15
CA SER A 501 -25.65 -49.38 44.94
C SER A 501 -25.04 -50.73 45.34
N SER A 502 -23.89 -50.74 46.02
CA SER A 502 -23.38 -51.97 46.69
C SER A 502 -24.04 -52.26 48.03
N LEU A 503 -24.99 -51.47 48.49
CA LEU A 503 -25.72 -51.71 49.76
C LEU A 503 -27.21 -51.35 49.66
N LYS A 504 -28.07 -52.38 49.60
CA LYS A 504 -29.50 -52.41 49.83
C LYS A 504 -30.43 -52.46 48.59
N ARG A 505 -30.85 -53.77 48.31
CA ARG A 505 -32.13 -54.14 47.69
C ARG A 505 -33.29 -53.75 48.57
N LYS A 506 -34.26 -52.92 48.07
CA LYS A 506 -35.72 -53.20 48.19
C LYS A 506 -36.59 -52.15 47.53
N SER A 507 -37.26 -52.56 46.49
CA SER A 507 -38.55 -52.13 45.99
C SER A 507 -39.15 -50.75 46.35
N LYS A 508 -39.39 -49.93 45.30
CA LYS A 508 -40.78 -49.42 45.06
C LYS A 508 -40.78 -48.73 43.64
N ASN A 509 -41.54 -49.29 42.74
CA ASN A 509 -42.05 -48.70 41.53
C ASN A 509 -42.60 -47.29 41.81
N ARG A 510 -42.00 -46.28 41.20
CA ARG A 510 -42.64 -44.99 40.98
C ARG A 510 -42.30 -44.60 39.57
N GLN A 511 -43.17 -44.81 38.64
CA GLN A 511 -43.19 -44.26 37.31
C GLN A 511 -43.26 -42.71 37.50
N VAL A 512 -42.15 -42.05 37.31
CA VAL A 512 -42.12 -40.60 37.03
C VAL A 512 -42.22 -40.44 35.53
N THR A 513 -43.45 -40.22 35.06
CA THR A 513 -43.69 -39.74 33.70
C THR A 513 -43.23 -38.29 33.62
N GLU A 514 -41.99 -38.09 33.25
CA GLU A 514 -41.54 -36.76 32.76
C GLU A 514 -42.21 -36.54 31.42
N SER A 515 -43.25 -35.75 31.36
CA SER A 515 -43.73 -35.15 30.13
C SER A 515 -42.65 -34.14 29.66
N LYS A 516 -41.70 -34.62 28.88
CA LYS A 516 -40.81 -33.71 28.14
C LYS A 516 -41.66 -32.90 27.16
N SER A 517 -41.85 -31.61 27.50
CA SER A 517 -42.45 -30.67 26.57
C SER A 517 -41.61 -30.66 25.30
N LYS A 518 -42.21 -30.94 24.16
CA LYS A 518 -41.57 -30.89 22.83
C LYS A 518 -40.93 -29.50 22.49
N THR A 519 -41.10 -28.50 23.35
CA THR A 519 -40.67 -27.14 23.21
C THR A 519 -39.22 -26.87 23.69
N ASP A 520 -38.60 -27.85 24.41
CA ASP A 520 -37.24 -27.64 25.01
C ASP A 520 -36.11 -28.29 24.21
N GLU A 521 -36.39 -28.98 23.10
CA GLU A 521 -35.33 -29.54 22.25
C GLU A 521 -34.75 -28.44 21.31
N PRO A 522 -33.39 -28.38 21.13
CA PRO A 522 -32.78 -27.44 20.21
C PRO A 522 -33.13 -27.81 18.76
N ASP A 523 -33.40 -26.79 17.94
CA ASP A 523 -33.57 -26.93 16.50
C ASP A 523 -32.22 -27.03 15.84
N TYR A 524 -31.79 -28.22 15.48
CA TYR A 524 -30.48 -28.47 14.87
C TYR A 524 -30.31 -27.83 13.51
N PHE A 525 -31.38 -27.66 12.71
CA PHE A 525 -31.30 -26.97 11.43
C PHE A 525 -30.90 -25.50 11.63
N LYS A 526 -31.50 -24.82 12.59
CA LYS A 526 -31.16 -23.42 12.93
C LYS A 526 -29.73 -23.30 13.46
N LEU A 527 -29.30 -24.26 14.30
CA LEU A 527 -27.93 -24.29 14.82
C LEU A 527 -26.91 -24.53 13.71
N VAL A 528 -27.12 -25.48 12.83
CA VAL A 528 -26.22 -25.78 11.70
C VAL A 528 -26.18 -24.60 10.75
N SER A 529 -27.32 -24.00 10.40
CA SER A 529 -27.35 -22.83 9.50
C SER A 529 -26.64 -21.62 10.08
N GLY A 530 -26.83 -21.33 11.37
CA GLY A 530 -26.14 -20.25 12.05
C GLY A 530 -24.62 -20.47 12.15
N THR A 531 -24.21 -21.71 12.47
CA THR A 531 -22.80 -22.09 12.54
C THR A 531 -22.13 -22.03 11.14
N ALA A 532 -22.85 -22.50 10.10
CA ALA A 532 -22.35 -22.41 8.72
C ALA A 532 -22.15 -20.95 8.27
N LEU A 533 -23.03 -20.04 8.66
CA LEU A 533 -22.88 -18.61 8.39
C LEU A 533 -21.65 -18.02 9.09
N ILE A 534 -21.41 -18.40 10.36
CA ILE A 534 -20.18 -18.00 11.09
C ILE A 534 -18.94 -18.52 10.35
N ALA A 535 -18.93 -19.82 9.99
CA ALA A 535 -17.80 -20.40 9.28
C ALA A 535 -17.56 -19.73 7.93
N LEU A 536 -18.59 -19.44 7.15
CA LEU A 536 -18.50 -18.77 5.85
C LEU A 536 -17.84 -17.37 5.97
N ILE A 537 -18.18 -16.62 7.01
CA ILE A 537 -17.63 -15.26 7.22
C ILE A 537 -16.17 -15.33 7.70
N PHE A 538 -15.86 -16.15 8.70
CA PHE A 538 -14.58 -16.06 9.41
C PHE A 538 -13.52 -17.02 8.87
N VAL A 539 -13.87 -18.24 8.47
CA VAL A 539 -12.85 -19.22 8.05
C VAL A 539 -12.13 -18.79 6.78
N SER A 540 -12.86 -18.27 5.76
CA SER A 540 -12.24 -17.79 4.53
C SER A 540 -11.30 -16.62 4.77
N SER A 541 -11.70 -15.64 5.59
CA SER A 541 -10.90 -14.46 5.88
C SER A 541 -9.63 -14.82 6.66
N ILE A 542 -9.76 -15.60 7.74
CA ILE A 542 -8.61 -16.02 8.56
C ILE A 542 -7.64 -16.89 7.74
N TRP A 543 -8.15 -17.77 6.88
CA TRP A 543 -7.31 -18.59 6.01
C TRP A 543 -6.44 -17.73 5.09
N ILE A 544 -7.03 -16.72 4.44
CA ILE A 544 -6.34 -15.80 3.55
C ILE A 544 -5.28 -15.01 4.32
N ASP A 545 -5.61 -14.47 5.50
CA ASP A 545 -4.67 -13.72 6.31
C ASP A 545 -3.46 -14.55 6.75
N VAL A 546 -3.69 -15.81 7.16
CA VAL A 546 -2.62 -16.73 7.56
C VAL A 546 -1.74 -17.09 6.36
N THR A 547 -2.33 -17.26 5.17
CA THR A 547 -1.58 -17.51 3.94
C THR A 547 -0.70 -16.29 3.60
N TYR A 548 -1.27 -15.11 3.54
CA TYR A 548 -0.51 -13.88 3.26
C TYR A 548 0.58 -13.56 4.31
N ALA A 549 0.38 -13.96 5.55
CA ALA A 549 1.40 -13.78 6.58
C ALA A 549 2.61 -14.71 6.39
N LYS A 550 2.39 -15.89 5.81
CA LYS A 550 3.47 -16.85 5.48
C LYS A 550 4.21 -16.47 4.20
N ASP A 551 3.45 -15.99 3.21
CA ASP A 551 3.97 -15.57 1.91
C ASP A 551 4.45 -14.09 1.96
N GLY A 552 4.81 -13.60 3.15
CA GLY A 552 5.23 -12.22 3.38
C GLY A 552 6.25 -11.79 2.33
N VAL A 553 5.90 -10.81 1.49
CA VAL A 553 6.80 -10.24 0.50
C VAL A 553 7.83 -9.39 1.26
N SER A 554 8.86 -10.04 1.75
CA SER A 554 10.12 -9.36 2.09
C SER A 554 10.89 -9.06 0.79
N ILE A 555 11.96 -8.29 0.88
CA ILE A 555 12.92 -8.16 -0.22
C ILE A 555 13.31 -9.59 -0.68
N ASP A 556 13.36 -9.78 -1.98
CA ASP A 556 13.92 -11.01 -2.55
C ASP A 556 15.30 -11.29 -1.95
N PRO A 557 15.61 -12.53 -1.52
CA PRO A 557 16.87 -12.83 -0.86
C PRO A 557 18.10 -12.45 -1.68
N GLY A 558 18.05 -12.56 -3.01
CA GLY A 558 19.14 -12.12 -3.88
C GLY A 558 19.31 -10.59 -3.87
N TRP A 559 18.21 -9.86 -3.80
CA TRP A 559 18.24 -8.39 -3.62
C TRP A 559 18.78 -8.03 -2.24
N GLN A 560 18.34 -8.71 -1.18
CA GLN A 560 18.82 -8.44 0.18
C GLN A 560 20.33 -8.62 0.28
N ASP A 561 20.86 -9.76 -0.19
CA ASP A 561 22.29 -10.07 -0.24
C ASP A 561 23.07 -8.99 -1.01
N SER A 562 22.60 -8.61 -2.20
CA SER A 562 23.29 -7.62 -3.04
C SER A 562 23.23 -6.19 -2.49
N LEU A 563 22.16 -5.82 -1.79
CA LEU A 563 22.02 -4.51 -1.15
C LEU A 563 22.87 -4.39 0.11
N GLU A 564 22.97 -5.45 0.91
CA GLU A 564 23.86 -5.53 2.06
C GLU A 564 25.33 -5.49 1.61
N TRP A 565 25.67 -6.20 0.53
CA TRP A 565 26.97 -6.09 -0.10
C TRP A 565 27.24 -4.64 -0.57
N LEU A 566 26.26 -3.99 -1.21
CA LEU A 566 26.40 -2.62 -1.71
C LEU A 566 26.71 -1.64 -0.55
N GLU A 567 26.02 -1.77 0.58
CA GLU A 567 26.27 -0.98 1.78
C GLU A 567 27.67 -1.23 2.34
N ALA A 568 28.04 -2.49 2.53
CA ALA A 568 29.26 -2.89 3.27
C ALA A 568 30.55 -2.79 2.43
N SER A 569 30.46 -3.01 1.11
CA SER A 569 31.62 -3.23 0.26
C SER A 569 31.90 -2.10 -0.74
N THR A 570 31.03 -1.09 -0.87
CA THR A 570 31.24 0.07 -1.74
C THR A 570 31.55 1.32 -0.92
N PRO A 571 32.24 2.33 -1.49
CA PRO A 571 32.51 3.59 -0.78
C PRO A 571 31.23 4.21 -0.24
N GLU A 572 31.26 4.72 0.99
CA GLU A 572 30.14 5.46 1.56
C GLU A 572 29.85 6.72 0.75
N THR A 573 28.57 7.08 0.68
CA THR A 573 28.12 8.35 0.09
C THR A 573 27.68 9.31 1.18
N SER A 574 28.02 10.59 0.99
CA SER A 574 27.71 11.66 1.96
C SER A 574 26.22 12.01 1.98
N TYR A 575 25.80 12.72 3.02
CA TYR A 575 24.48 13.37 3.13
C TYR A 575 23.27 12.42 3.30
N TYR A 576 23.45 11.18 3.74
CA TYR A 576 22.34 10.23 3.90
C TYR A 576 21.26 10.71 4.89
N LEU A 577 21.67 11.19 6.07
CA LEU A 577 20.75 11.72 7.08
C LEU A 577 20.51 13.23 6.99
N GLU A 578 21.29 13.94 6.18
CA GLU A 578 21.20 15.39 5.95
C GLU A 578 21.36 15.68 4.45
N PRO A 579 20.34 15.37 3.61
CA PRO A 579 20.43 15.45 2.16
C PRO A 579 20.47 16.91 1.67
N SER A 580 21.56 17.62 2.01
CA SER A 580 21.81 19.05 1.68
C SER A 580 22.49 19.25 0.33
N GLU A 581 23.30 18.29 -0.11
CA GLU A 581 24.07 18.35 -1.36
C GLU A 581 23.97 17.02 -2.13
N THR A 582 24.37 17.04 -3.39
CA THR A 582 24.40 15.84 -4.23
C THR A 582 25.52 14.91 -3.77
N PRO A 583 25.26 13.65 -3.46
CA PRO A 583 26.26 12.64 -3.13
C PRO A 583 27.27 12.39 -4.25
N GLU A 584 28.34 11.65 -3.96
CA GLU A 584 29.50 11.48 -4.84
C GLU A 584 29.19 10.69 -6.11
N TYR A 585 28.32 9.68 -6.00
CA TYR A 585 27.91 8.81 -7.11
C TYR A 585 26.54 8.20 -6.85
N GLY A 586 25.90 7.68 -7.90
CA GLY A 586 24.62 6.99 -7.84
C GLY A 586 24.68 5.55 -8.32
N VAL A 587 23.58 4.85 -8.07
CA VAL A 587 23.30 3.47 -8.52
C VAL A 587 22.16 3.51 -9.53
N LEU A 588 22.37 2.89 -10.70
CA LEU A 588 21.36 2.75 -11.73
C LEU A 588 20.74 1.36 -11.65
N SER A 589 19.43 1.32 -11.58
CA SER A 589 18.64 0.11 -11.71
C SER A 589 17.24 0.46 -12.23
N TRP A 590 16.35 -0.52 -12.30
CA TRP A 590 14.94 -0.28 -12.62
C TRP A 590 14.22 0.38 -11.44
N TRP A 591 13.28 1.26 -11.72
CA TRP A 591 12.61 2.13 -10.74
C TRP A 591 11.94 1.40 -9.57
N ASP A 592 11.46 0.18 -9.75
CA ASP A 592 10.86 -0.62 -8.67
C ASP A 592 11.81 -0.82 -7.47
N TYR A 593 13.11 -0.87 -7.72
CA TYR A 593 14.12 -1.19 -6.72
C TYR A 593 14.78 0.02 -6.07
N GLY A 594 14.46 1.23 -6.54
CA GLY A 594 15.12 2.46 -6.08
C GLY A 594 14.98 2.69 -4.57
N ASN A 595 13.80 2.46 -4.00
CA ASN A 595 13.60 2.62 -2.55
C ASN A 595 14.40 1.59 -1.73
N TRP A 596 14.62 0.39 -2.25
CA TRP A 596 15.49 -0.62 -1.62
C TRP A 596 16.96 -0.20 -1.66
N ILE A 597 17.44 0.30 -2.81
CA ILE A 597 18.81 0.81 -2.98
C ILE A 597 19.06 1.95 -2.00
N VAL A 598 18.10 2.87 -1.87
CA VAL A 598 18.24 4.03 -0.97
C VAL A 598 18.20 3.63 0.50
N TYR A 599 17.30 2.75 0.93
CA TYR A 599 17.15 2.43 2.36
C TYR A 599 18.13 1.36 2.84
N VAL A 600 18.21 0.23 2.15
CA VAL A 600 19.08 -0.90 2.53
C VAL A 600 20.49 -0.69 2.04
N GLY A 601 20.65 -0.39 0.74
CA GLY A 601 21.96 -0.15 0.14
C GLY A 601 22.62 1.16 0.56
N LYS A 602 21.87 2.09 1.15
CA LYS A 602 22.32 3.43 1.57
C LYS A 602 23.10 4.17 0.49
N ARG A 603 22.68 4.00 -0.76
CA ARG A 603 23.26 4.66 -1.94
C ARG A 603 22.17 5.40 -2.72
N PRO A 604 22.51 6.53 -3.37
CA PRO A 604 21.56 7.26 -4.21
C PRO A 604 21.11 6.42 -5.40
N ALA A 605 19.81 6.47 -5.71
CA ALA A 605 19.22 5.78 -6.84
C ALA A 605 18.88 6.75 -7.98
N VAL A 606 19.24 6.40 -9.23
CA VAL A 606 18.90 7.17 -10.43
C VAL A 606 17.38 7.17 -10.62
N SER A 607 16.73 6.04 -10.49
CA SER A 607 15.28 5.91 -10.60
C SER A 607 14.67 5.27 -9.36
N ASN A 608 13.41 5.59 -9.06
CA ASN A 608 12.72 5.08 -7.89
C ASN A 608 11.20 4.96 -8.08
N ASN A 609 10.50 4.52 -7.03
CA ASN A 609 9.06 4.24 -7.03
C ASN A 609 8.16 5.47 -7.25
N PHE A 610 8.69 6.70 -7.20
CA PHE A 610 7.99 7.89 -7.70
C PHE A 610 8.01 8.01 -9.23
N GLN A 611 8.59 7.02 -9.92
CA GLN A 611 8.81 7.01 -11.37
C GLN A 611 9.65 8.19 -11.87
N THR A 612 10.55 8.69 -11.03
CA THR A 612 11.54 9.70 -11.41
C THR A 612 12.79 9.01 -11.95
N GLY A 613 13.48 9.62 -12.90
CA GLY A 613 14.70 9.07 -13.51
C GLY A 613 14.48 7.80 -14.35
N VAL A 614 13.21 7.41 -14.56
CA VAL A 614 12.84 6.15 -15.21
C VAL A 614 13.22 6.13 -16.69
N GLU A 615 13.14 7.26 -17.37
CA GLU A 615 13.47 7.37 -18.79
C GLU A 615 14.98 7.16 -19.03
N ASP A 616 15.84 7.81 -18.23
CA ASP A 616 17.31 7.61 -18.31
C ASP A 616 17.67 6.14 -18.01
N SER A 617 17.05 5.52 -16.98
CA SER A 617 17.27 4.10 -16.66
C SER A 617 16.79 3.17 -17.77
N ALA A 618 15.61 3.42 -18.36
CA ALA A 618 15.08 2.62 -19.44
C ALA A 618 15.94 2.72 -20.72
N ASN A 619 16.38 3.92 -21.06
CA ASN A 619 17.27 4.15 -22.19
C ASN A 619 18.63 3.45 -22.03
N PHE A 620 19.22 3.52 -20.82
CA PHE A 620 20.43 2.77 -20.50
C PHE A 620 20.23 1.25 -20.68
N LEU A 621 19.15 0.72 -20.13
CA LEU A 621 18.89 -0.73 -20.16
C LEU A 621 18.64 -1.27 -21.57
N LEU A 622 18.09 -0.44 -22.46
CA LEU A 622 17.68 -0.86 -23.81
C LEU A 622 18.68 -0.52 -24.90
N THR A 623 19.63 0.40 -24.67
CA THR A 623 20.60 0.72 -25.73
C THR A 623 21.45 -0.48 -26.12
N ASP A 624 21.77 -0.62 -27.41
CA ASP A 624 22.70 -1.62 -27.95
C ASP A 624 24.13 -1.12 -28.02
N SER A 625 24.33 0.21 -27.86
CA SER A 625 25.63 0.89 -27.91
C SER A 625 26.25 1.05 -26.52
N GLU A 626 27.46 0.52 -26.35
CA GLU A 626 28.22 0.73 -25.11
C GLU A 626 28.62 2.21 -24.91
N GLU A 627 28.89 2.94 -25.99
CA GLU A 627 29.24 4.37 -25.93
C GLU A 627 28.04 5.24 -25.49
N GLU A 628 26.84 4.88 -25.93
CA GLU A 628 25.64 5.57 -25.46
C GLU A 628 25.39 5.24 -23.97
N ALA A 629 25.51 3.96 -23.57
CA ALA A 629 25.44 3.55 -22.17
C ALA A 629 26.45 4.30 -21.29
N LYS A 630 27.70 4.43 -21.73
CA LYS A 630 28.74 5.20 -21.08
C LYS A 630 28.35 6.68 -20.94
N THR A 631 27.85 7.30 -22.00
CA THR A 631 27.42 8.70 -21.98
C THR A 631 26.33 8.92 -20.91
N ILE A 632 25.37 7.99 -20.80
CA ILE A 632 24.30 8.06 -19.77
C ILE A 632 24.88 7.96 -18.37
N VAL A 633 25.74 6.97 -18.08
CA VAL A 633 26.28 6.78 -16.74
C VAL A 633 27.22 7.89 -16.31
N GLU A 634 28.03 8.46 -17.26
CA GLU A 634 28.87 9.62 -16.99
C GLU A 634 28.07 10.89 -16.72
N LYS A 635 27.03 11.17 -17.54
CA LYS A 635 26.09 12.28 -17.33
C LYS A 635 25.46 12.22 -15.94
N LEU A 636 25.04 11.03 -15.52
CA LEU A 636 24.35 10.79 -14.25
C LEU A 636 25.30 10.47 -13.10
N LYS A 637 26.62 10.51 -13.29
CA LYS A 637 27.64 10.16 -12.27
C LYS A 637 27.33 8.79 -11.62
N VAL A 638 26.92 7.82 -12.40
CA VAL A 638 26.64 6.45 -11.95
C VAL A 638 27.96 5.72 -11.76
N LYS A 639 28.10 5.04 -10.61
CA LYS A 639 29.25 4.16 -10.35
C LYS A 639 28.88 2.69 -10.42
N TYR A 640 27.66 2.35 -9.99
CA TYR A 640 27.19 0.96 -9.99
C TYR A 640 25.89 0.81 -10.76
N VAL A 641 25.73 -0.32 -11.44
CA VAL A 641 24.51 -0.76 -12.12
C VAL A 641 24.08 -2.08 -11.52
N MET A 642 22.80 -2.16 -11.10
CA MET A 642 22.22 -3.39 -10.57
C MET A 642 21.16 -3.92 -11.52
N THR A 643 21.23 -5.22 -11.84
CA THR A 643 20.29 -5.91 -12.73
C THR A 643 19.79 -7.19 -12.09
N ASP A 644 18.57 -7.61 -12.43
CA ASP A 644 18.01 -8.88 -12.02
C ASP A 644 17.38 -9.64 -13.20
N THR A 645 17.03 -10.91 -12.97
CA THR A 645 16.41 -11.77 -13.99
C THR A 645 15.08 -11.19 -14.47
N LEU A 646 14.29 -10.53 -13.57
CA LEU A 646 13.00 -9.95 -13.93
C LEU A 646 13.13 -8.76 -14.89
N MET A 647 14.22 -7.98 -14.78
CA MET A 647 14.48 -6.87 -15.71
C MET A 647 14.74 -7.38 -17.13
N ALA A 648 15.49 -8.47 -17.25
CA ALA A 648 15.80 -9.07 -18.55
C ALA A 648 14.61 -9.85 -19.17
N GLU A 649 13.59 -10.21 -18.36
CA GLU A 649 12.46 -11.07 -18.78
C GLU A 649 11.11 -10.46 -18.45
N GLY A 650 10.63 -10.60 -17.20
CA GLY A 650 9.25 -10.30 -16.82
C GLY A 650 8.88 -8.81 -16.87
N LYS A 651 9.83 -7.91 -16.57
CA LYS A 651 9.63 -6.44 -16.57
C LYS A 651 10.05 -5.78 -17.87
N PHE A 652 10.64 -6.53 -18.81
CA PHE A 652 11.20 -5.99 -20.04
C PHE A 652 10.17 -5.20 -20.87
N SER A 653 8.90 -5.67 -20.92
CA SER A 653 7.82 -4.96 -21.61
C SER A 653 7.48 -3.61 -20.96
N SER A 654 7.62 -3.48 -19.66
CA SER A 654 7.43 -2.19 -18.96
C SER A 654 8.61 -1.25 -19.22
N ILE A 655 9.84 -1.79 -19.29
CA ILE A 655 11.04 -1.02 -19.64
C ILE A 655 10.92 -0.44 -21.06
N THR A 656 10.51 -1.26 -22.04
CA THR A 656 10.32 -0.79 -23.43
C THR A 656 9.24 0.27 -23.53
N SER A 657 8.09 0.07 -22.86
CA SER A 657 6.98 1.02 -22.86
C SER A 657 7.37 2.39 -22.31
N LEU A 658 8.15 2.44 -21.21
CA LEU A 658 8.57 3.70 -20.59
C LEU A 658 9.71 4.39 -21.34
N ALA A 659 10.43 3.66 -22.20
CA ALA A 659 11.37 4.22 -23.19
C ALA A 659 10.69 4.66 -24.50
N GLY A 660 9.36 4.54 -24.61
CA GLY A 660 8.62 4.84 -25.84
C GLY A 660 8.88 3.88 -26.99
N LYS A 661 9.33 2.64 -26.71
CA LYS A 661 9.64 1.60 -27.69
C LYS A 661 8.59 0.48 -27.69
N GLU A 662 8.42 -0.17 -28.83
CA GLU A 662 7.48 -1.27 -29.00
C GLU A 662 8.12 -2.60 -28.61
N ILE A 663 7.45 -3.43 -27.82
CA ILE A 663 7.95 -4.77 -27.44
C ILE A 663 8.21 -5.65 -28.67
N GLY A 664 7.47 -5.42 -29.75
CA GLY A 664 7.64 -6.11 -31.04
C GLY A 664 9.00 -5.87 -31.72
N GLU A 665 9.76 -4.85 -31.35
CA GLU A 665 11.14 -4.66 -31.81
C GLU A 665 12.07 -5.75 -31.26
N TYR A 666 11.80 -6.25 -30.05
CA TYR A 666 12.65 -7.16 -29.29
C TYR A 666 12.16 -8.60 -29.26
N TYR A 667 10.86 -8.83 -29.48
CA TYR A 667 10.27 -10.16 -29.50
C TYR A 667 9.39 -10.36 -30.72
N GLU A 668 9.44 -11.55 -31.28
CA GLU A 668 8.42 -12.04 -32.23
C GLU A 668 7.35 -12.77 -31.42
N VAL A 669 6.14 -12.28 -31.52
CA VAL A 669 5.02 -12.78 -30.71
C VAL A 669 4.06 -13.55 -31.58
N GLU A 670 3.98 -14.87 -31.42
CA GLU A 670 3.11 -15.76 -32.16
C GLU A 670 2.07 -16.40 -31.25
N THR A 671 0.83 -16.53 -31.74
CA THR A 671 -0.20 -17.28 -31.04
C THR A 671 -0.25 -18.68 -31.64
N VAL A 672 0.23 -19.67 -30.88
CA VAL A 672 0.26 -21.07 -31.27
C VAL A 672 -0.85 -21.87 -30.56
N LYS A 673 -1.38 -22.90 -31.26
CA LYS A 673 -2.38 -23.80 -30.69
C LYS A 673 -1.66 -24.88 -29.87
N GLY A 674 -1.78 -24.81 -28.54
CA GLY A 674 -1.30 -25.85 -27.63
C GLY A 674 -2.40 -26.84 -27.21
N ASP A 675 -2.04 -27.86 -26.47
CA ASP A 675 -2.95 -28.94 -26.05
C ASP A 675 -4.11 -28.47 -25.17
N THR A 676 -3.92 -27.35 -24.43
CA THR A 676 -4.92 -26.77 -23.54
C THR A 676 -5.57 -25.48 -24.07
N GLY A 677 -5.31 -25.10 -25.32
CA GLY A 677 -5.83 -23.87 -25.94
C GLY A 677 -4.77 -23.05 -26.69
N LEU A 678 -5.11 -21.80 -27.02
CA LEU A 678 -4.19 -20.87 -27.64
C LEU A 678 -3.14 -20.41 -26.61
N ARG A 679 -1.85 -20.56 -26.95
CA ARG A 679 -0.73 -20.02 -26.17
C ARG A 679 0.00 -18.96 -26.99
N THR A 680 0.36 -17.88 -26.34
CA THR A 680 1.25 -16.86 -26.89
C THR A 680 2.69 -17.30 -26.60
N VAL A 681 3.50 -17.40 -27.64
CA VAL A 681 4.94 -17.70 -27.57
C VAL A 681 5.67 -16.44 -28.03
N ALA A 682 6.59 -15.97 -27.21
CA ALA A 682 7.44 -14.83 -27.52
C ALA A 682 8.86 -15.36 -27.79
N THR A 683 9.36 -15.16 -28.99
CA THR A 683 10.71 -15.57 -29.41
C THR A 683 11.62 -14.35 -29.40
N PRO A 684 12.76 -14.36 -28.66
CA PRO A 684 13.73 -13.27 -28.64
C PRO A 684 14.28 -12.95 -30.04
N LYS A 685 14.32 -11.67 -30.39
CA LYS A 685 15.01 -11.17 -31.57
C LYS A 685 16.44 -10.76 -31.24
N GLN A 686 17.27 -10.58 -32.29
CA GLN A 686 18.66 -10.12 -32.13
C GLN A 686 18.74 -8.78 -31.37
N ALA A 687 17.76 -7.90 -31.56
CA ALA A 687 17.71 -6.61 -30.86
C ALA A 687 17.70 -6.77 -29.33
N LEU A 688 16.98 -7.77 -28.78
CA LEU A 688 17.01 -8.05 -27.34
C LEU A 688 18.41 -8.42 -26.86
N LEU A 689 19.08 -9.32 -27.60
CA LEU A 689 20.40 -9.85 -27.23
C LEU A 689 21.48 -8.76 -27.22
N GLN A 690 21.25 -7.64 -27.92
CA GLN A 690 22.17 -6.51 -27.98
C GLN A 690 21.91 -5.44 -26.91
N THR A 691 20.80 -5.51 -26.17
CA THR A 691 20.49 -4.54 -25.12
C THR A 691 21.51 -4.62 -23.97
N GLN A 692 21.75 -3.49 -23.28
CA GLN A 692 22.65 -3.47 -22.11
C GLN A 692 22.15 -4.39 -20.99
N VAL A 693 20.83 -4.42 -20.71
CA VAL A 693 20.29 -5.30 -19.68
C VAL A 693 20.57 -6.78 -19.98
N TYR A 694 20.47 -7.20 -21.25
CA TYR A 694 20.79 -8.58 -21.64
C TYR A 694 22.29 -8.86 -21.55
N LYS A 695 23.13 -7.97 -22.09
CA LYS A 695 24.62 -8.11 -22.03
C LYS A 695 25.12 -8.18 -20.60
N LEU A 696 24.62 -7.29 -19.72
CA LEU A 696 24.97 -7.28 -18.32
C LEU A 696 24.47 -8.54 -17.61
N HIS A 697 23.14 -8.77 -17.62
CA HIS A 697 22.58 -9.81 -16.77
C HIS A 697 22.77 -11.22 -17.32
N LYS A 698 22.52 -11.45 -18.63
CA LYS A 698 22.57 -12.78 -19.23
C LYS A 698 23.97 -13.20 -19.71
N LEU A 699 24.81 -12.21 -20.05
CA LEU A 699 26.16 -12.46 -20.60
C LEU A 699 27.28 -12.01 -19.64
N ASP A 700 26.98 -11.72 -18.36
CA ASP A 700 27.97 -11.31 -17.35
C ASP A 700 28.79 -10.06 -17.71
N GLY A 701 28.26 -9.18 -18.56
CA GLY A 701 29.02 -8.05 -19.09
C GLY A 701 30.12 -8.43 -20.09
N THR A 702 30.14 -9.68 -20.56
CA THR A 702 31.04 -10.10 -21.63
C THR A 702 30.85 -9.20 -22.85
N SER A 703 31.92 -8.83 -23.50
CA SER A 703 32.00 -7.84 -24.63
C SER A 703 31.86 -6.37 -24.23
N LEU A 704 31.66 -6.02 -22.98
CA LEU A 704 31.66 -4.64 -22.51
C LEU A 704 33.05 -4.25 -21.96
N GLY A 705 33.54 -3.06 -22.32
CA GLY A 705 34.85 -2.58 -21.91
C GLY A 705 34.84 -1.64 -20.69
N HIS A 706 33.65 -1.17 -20.31
CA HIS A 706 33.48 -0.19 -19.25
C HIS A 706 32.65 -0.70 -18.06
N PHE A 707 32.12 -1.93 -18.12
CA PHE A 707 31.30 -2.50 -17.06
C PHE A 707 31.89 -3.83 -16.63
N ARG A 708 32.19 -3.96 -15.34
CA ARG A 708 32.69 -5.23 -14.75
C ARG A 708 31.75 -5.75 -13.70
N LEU A 709 31.49 -7.05 -13.69
CA LEU A 709 30.78 -7.72 -12.60
C LEU A 709 31.64 -7.64 -11.34
N VAL A 710 31.06 -7.13 -10.24
CA VAL A 710 31.74 -7.02 -8.94
C VAL A 710 31.08 -7.85 -7.86
N HIS A 711 29.78 -8.16 -8.02
CA HIS A 711 29.04 -9.03 -7.12
C HIS A 711 27.88 -9.69 -7.86
N GLU A 712 27.61 -10.95 -7.50
CA GLU A 712 26.38 -11.66 -7.86
C GLU A 712 25.78 -12.30 -6.59
N SER A 713 24.45 -12.30 -6.48
CA SER A 713 23.80 -12.86 -5.30
C SER A 713 24.05 -14.38 -5.17
N ALA A 714 24.20 -14.84 -3.94
CA ALA A 714 24.40 -16.25 -3.63
C ALA A 714 23.14 -17.09 -3.80
N VAL A 715 21.98 -16.47 -3.92
CA VAL A 715 20.67 -17.12 -3.95
C VAL A 715 20.19 -17.28 -5.38
N ASN A 716 19.80 -18.49 -5.75
CA ASN A 716 19.18 -18.78 -7.05
C ASN A 716 17.69 -18.42 -7.04
N SER A 717 17.21 -17.76 -8.10
CA SER A 717 15.84 -17.26 -8.22
C SER A 717 14.75 -18.32 -8.38
N THR A 718 15.08 -19.59 -8.59
CA THR A 718 14.09 -20.63 -8.88
C THR A 718 14.25 -21.85 -7.97
N ASP A 719 13.17 -22.13 -7.22
CA ASP A 719 12.94 -23.35 -6.45
C ASP A 719 12.79 -24.60 -7.36
N ASP A 720 12.68 -24.40 -8.68
CA ASP A 720 12.41 -25.45 -9.69
C ASP A 720 13.62 -26.29 -10.09
N GLY A 721 14.81 -26.01 -9.54
CA GLY A 721 16.02 -26.82 -9.75
C GLY A 721 16.61 -26.78 -11.17
N ASN A 722 16.08 -25.97 -12.08
CA ASN A 722 16.44 -25.97 -13.51
C ASN A 722 17.30 -24.80 -13.99
N SER A 723 17.41 -23.69 -13.27
CA SER A 723 18.36 -22.63 -13.60
C SER A 723 19.29 -22.31 -12.43
N LYS A 724 20.58 -22.31 -12.70
CA LYS A 724 21.62 -21.87 -11.75
C LYS A 724 21.92 -20.38 -11.93
N GLU A 725 20.97 -19.60 -12.41
CA GLU A 725 21.17 -18.18 -12.67
C GLU A 725 20.95 -17.37 -11.39
N ASN A 726 21.89 -16.50 -11.09
CA ASN A 726 21.80 -15.63 -9.93
C ASN A 726 20.74 -14.55 -10.14
N THR A 727 19.98 -14.22 -9.11
CA THR A 727 18.85 -13.32 -9.18
C THR A 727 19.27 -11.88 -9.42
N VAL A 728 20.38 -11.43 -8.80
CA VAL A 728 20.87 -10.05 -8.87
C VAL A 728 22.35 -10.03 -9.19
N LYS A 729 22.76 -9.13 -10.09
CA LYS A 729 24.15 -8.86 -10.44
C LYS A 729 24.45 -7.37 -10.30
N VAL A 730 25.61 -7.06 -9.71
CA VAL A 730 26.09 -5.69 -9.52
C VAL A 730 27.32 -5.48 -10.41
N PHE A 731 27.26 -4.46 -11.25
CA PHE A 731 28.34 -4.04 -12.14
C PHE A 731 28.90 -2.70 -11.71
N GLU A 732 30.22 -2.56 -11.75
CA GLU A 732 30.88 -1.28 -11.57
C GLU A 732 31.23 -0.67 -12.94
N TYR A 733 30.94 0.61 -13.11
CA TYR A 733 31.41 1.39 -14.22
C TYR A 733 32.87 1.82 -13.97
N VAL A 734 33.73 1.53 -14.92
CA VAL A 734 35.16 1.86 -14.91
C VAL A 734 35.61 2.49 -16.26
N LYS A 735 36.68 3.25 -16.25
CA LYS A 735 37.25 3.79 -17.52
C LYS A 735 37.78 2.66 -18.42
N GLY A 736 38.24 1.55 -17.83
CA GLY A 736 38.81 0.42 -18.52
C GLY A 736 40.23 0.69 -19.08
N ALA A 737 41.09 -0.31 -19.09
CA ALA A 737 42.41 -0.21 -19.73
C ALA A 737 42.32 -0.51 -21.22
N THR A 738 43.07 0.17 -22.05
CA THR A 738 43.07 -0.05 -23.50
C THR A 738 44.29 -0.88 -23.90
N LEU A 739 44.05 -2.12 -24.33
CA LEU A 739 45.07 -2.99 -24.93
C LEU A 739 45.22 -2.58 -26.41
N SER A 740 46.41 -2.19 -26.82
CA SER A 740 46.68 -1.73 -28.21
C SER A 740 47.85 -2.48 -28.78
N GLY A 741 47.80 -2.80 -30.07
CA GLY A 741 48.84 -3.52 -30.78
C GLY A 741 48.61 -3.61 -32.27
N THR A 742 49.31 -4.53 -32.94
CA THR A 742 49.16 -4.77 -34.37
C THR A 742 48.76 -6.22 -34.64
N ALA A 743 47.86 -6.39 -35.60
CA ALA A 743 47.42 -7.66 -36.17
C ALA A 743 47.34 -7.59 -37.69
N SER A 744 46.90 -8.61 -38.36
CA SER A 744 46.64 -8.53 -39.80
C SER A 744 45.47 -7.55 -40.04
N PRO A 745 45.58 -6.68 -41.08
CA PRO A 745 44.50 -5.74 -41.38
C PRO A 745 43.13 -6.43 -41.57
N ASN A 746 42.08 -5.81 -41.04
CA ASN A 746 40.70 -6.31 -41.08
C ASN A 746 40.48 -7.66 -40.33
N GLU A 747 41.44 -8.17 -39.59
CA GLU A 747 41.24 -9.33 -38.73
C GLU A 747 40.65 -8.94 -37.37
N THR A 748 39.77 -9.80 -36.84
CA THR A 748 39.23 -9.62 -35.51
C THR A 748 40.21 -10.09 -34.45
N VAL A 749 40.61 -9.18 -33.57
CA VAL A 749 41.45 -9.49 -32.40
C VAL A 749 40.53 -9.65 -31.18
N MET A 750 40.70 -10.77 -30.43
CA MET A 750 39.88 -11.09 -29.27
C MET A 750 40.77 -11.13 -28.02
N ALA A 751 40.40 -10.32 -27.05
CA ALA A 751 40.95 -10.37 -25.69
C ALA A 751 40.12 -11.34 -24.84
N THR A 752 40.75 -12.27 -24.16
CA THR A 752 40.11 -13.30 -23.32
C THR A 752 40.71 -13.30 -21.92
N LEU A 753 39.89 -13.43 -20.91
CA LEU A 753 40.26 -13.49 -19.48
C LEU A 753 39.37 -14.49 -18.75
N GLU A 754 39.96 -15.41 -17.97
CA GLU A 754 39.24 -16.31 -17.09
C GLU A 754 38.97 -15.64 -15.74
N LEU A 755 37.71 -15.65 -15.28
CA LEU A 755 37.25 -15.01 -14.06
C LEU A 755 36.60 -16.02 -13.11
N SER A 756 36.67 -15.74 -11.82
CA SER A 756 35.88 -16.38 -10.78
C SER A 756 35.05 -15.33 -10.07
N SER A 757 33.74 -15.61 -9.90
CA SER A 757 32.86 -14.72 -9.14
C SER A 757 33.00 -14.87 -7.62
N ASN A 758 32.37 -13.98 -6.86
CA ASN A 758 32.27 -14.09 -5.40
C ASN A 758 31.56 -15.37 -4.92
N THR A 759 30.73 -16.00 -5.77
CA THR A 759 30.08 -17.30 -5.48
C THR A 759 30.92 -18.51 -5.88
N GLY A 760 32.13 -18.29 -6.44
CA GLY A 760 33.01 -19.33 -6.93
C GLY A 760 32.65 -19.86 -8.34
N ARG A 761 31.69 -19.22 -9.01
CA ARG A 761 31.36 -19.53 -10.40
C ARG A 761 32.46 -19.04 -11.33
N LYS A 762 32.93 -19.94 -12.24
CA LYS A 762 33.90 -19.58 -13.26
C LYS A 762 33.19 -19.15 -14.52
N PHE A 763 33.69 -18.08 -15.15
CA PHE A 763 33.21 -17.61 -16.43
C PHE A 763 34.32 -16.92 -17.21
N THR A 764 34.13 -16.81 -18.51
CA THR A 764 35.14 -16.25 -19.43
C THR A 764 34.68 -14.89 -19.93
N TYR A 765 35.47 -13.86 -19.69
CA TYR A 765 35.29 -12.55 -20.30
C TYR A 765 35.96 -12.52 -21.66
N GLN A 766 35.28 -12.01 -22.69
CA GLN A 766 35.78 -11.84 -24.04
C GLN A 766 35.34 -10.53 -24.65
N LYS A 767 36.27 -9.78 -25.24
CA LYS A 767 35.97 -8.57 -26.03
C LYS A 767 36.86 -8.53 -27.25
N GLY A 768 36.26 -8.25 -28.40
CA GLY A 768 36.97 -8.16 -29.68
C GLY A 768 36.96 -6.76 -30.27
N ASP A 769 37.95 -6.47 -31.10
CA ASP A 769 38.02 -5.34 -31.98
C ASP A 769 38.54 -5.76 -33.34
N VAL A 770 38.21 -5.02 -34.38
CA VAL A 770 38.70 -5.29 -35.76
C VAL A 770 39.89 -4.38 -36.05
N ALA A 771 41.05 -4.97 -36.33
CA ALA A 771 42.25 -4.22 -36.72
C ALA A 771 41.97 -3.36 -37.96
N ASP A 772 42.40 -2.12 -37.95
CA ASP A 772 42.24 -1.14 -39.03
C ASP A 772 43.04 -1.52 -40.30
N GLU A 773 42.98 -0.69 -41.35
CA GLU A 773 43.72 -0.88 -42.59
C GLU A 773 45.27 -0.94 -42.39
N ASN A 774 45.78 -0.37 -41.30
CA ASN A 774 47.18 -0.39 -40.91
C ASN A 774 47.51 -1.56 -39.99
N GLY A 775 46.49 -2.40 -39.64
CA GLY A 775 46.60 -3.48 -38.72
C GLY A 775 46.57 -3.06 -37.24
N LEU A 776 46.19 -1.82 -36.90
CA LEU A 776 46.14 -1.37 -35.53
C LEU A 776 44.78 -1.79 -34.90
N PHE A 777 44.81 -2.28 -33.65
CA PHE A 777 43.64 -2.59 -32.85
C PHE A 777 43.70 -1.91 -31.48
N GLU A 778 42.52 -1.62 -30.91
CA GLU A 778 42.35 -1.05 -29.58
C GLU A 778 41.18 -1.75 -28.84
N ILE A 779 41.46 -2.48 -27.79
CA ILE A 779 40.45 -3.21 -27.03
C ILE A 779 40.44 -2.68 -25.60
N THR A 780 39.35 -1.99 -25.21
CA THR A 780 39.14 -1.55 -23.84
C THR A 780 38.63 -2.72 -22.99
N VAL A 781 39.27 -3.00 -21.84
CA VAL A 781 38.98 -4.14 -20.94
C VAL A 781 38.72 -3.63 -19.51
N PRO A 782 37.71 -4.17 -18.78
CA PRO A 782 37.29 -3.62 -17.51
C PRO A 782 37.88 -4.35 -16.29
N TYR A 783 38.56 -5.47 -16.45
CA TYR A 783 39.07 -6.30 -15.36
C TYR A 783 40.56 -6.18 -15.18
N SER A 784 41.00 -5.99 -13.92
CA SER A 784 42.40 -6.14 -13.53
C SER A 784 42.80 -7.63 -13.44
N THR A 785 44.06 -7.93 -13.71
CA THR A 785 44.66 -9.27 -13.51
C THR A 785 45.25 -9.43 -12.12
N GLU A 786 45.15 -8.40 -11.28
CA GLU A 786 45.59 -8.49 -9.89
C GLU A 786 44.55 -9.26 -9.07
N SER A 787 44.93 -10.31 -8.41
CA SER A 787 44.05 -11.06 -7.53
C SER A 787 43.84 -10.25 -6.22
N THR A 788 42.70 -9.62 -6.08
CA THR A 788 42.36 -8.81 -4.91
C THR A 788 41.08 -9.34 -4.24
N GLY A 789 41.19 -10.09 -3.15
CA GLY A 789 40.09 -10.35 -2.21
C GLY A 789 39.07 -11.40 -2.62
N ASP A 790 37.90 -11.40 -1.89
CA ASP A 790 36.83 -12.40 -1.98
C ASP A 790 35.78 -12.07 -3.06
N GLY A 791 35.97 -11.02 -3.84
CA GLY A 791 35.05 -10.59 -4.92
C GLY A 791 35.26 -11.30 -6.25
N VAL A 792 34.74 -10.71 -7.33
CA VAL A 792 35.01 -11.17 -8.70
C VAL A 792 36.46 -10.84 -9.04
N HIS A 793 37.26 -11.85 -9.46
CA HIS A 793 38.68 -11.71 -9.72
C HIS A 793 39.15 -12.54 -10.90
N ALA A 794 40.24 -12.13 -11.50
CA ALA A 794 40.91 -12.87 -12.59
C ALA A 794 41.61 -14.12 -12.06
N THR A 795 41.45 -15.25 -12.77
CA THR A 795 42.14 -16.50 -12.50
C THR A 795 43.24 -16.79 -13.52
N SER A 796 43.38 -15.93 -14.54
CA SER A 796 44.43 -15.95 -15.56
C SER A 796 44.92 -14.53 -15.87
N ALA A 797 45.92 -14.41 -16.71
CA ALA A 797 46.24 -13.15 -17.38
C ALA A 797 45.45 -13.04 -18.71
N TYR A 798 45.37 -11.84 -19.31
CA TYR A 798 44.77 -11.72 -20.64
C TYR A 798 45.57 -12.45 -21.71
N SER A 799 44.81 -13.04 -22.63
CA SER A 799 45.34 -13.62 -23.88
C SER A 799 44.69 -12.91 -25.07
N LEU A 800 45.44 -12.63 -26.11
CA LEU A 800 44.97 -12.11 -27.37
C LEU A 800 45.08 -13.16 -28.48
N THR A 801 44.02 -13.27 -29.28
CA THR A 801 43.99 -14.12 -30.47
C THR A 801 43.54 -13.30 -31.69
N SER A 802 44.07 -13.61 -32.89
CA SER A 802 43.54 -13.13 -34.18
C SER A 802 42.94 -14.32 -34.91
N GLY A 803 41.61 -14.34 -35.00
CA GLY A 803 40.92 -15.55 -35.39
C GLY A 803 41.25 -16.72 -34.44
N GLU A 804 41.78 -17.86 -34.96
CA GLU A 804 42.22 -19.02 -34.18
C GLU A 804 43.70 -18.96 -33.77
N LYS A 805 44.46 -17.91 -34.23
CA LYS A 805 45.87 -17.80 -33.93
C LYS A 805 46.16 -17.00 -32.68
N PRO A 806 46.98 -17.49 -31.76
CA PRO A 806 47.39 -16.70 -30.60
C PRO A 806 48.32 -15.55 -31.04
N ILE A 807 48.02 -14.31 -30.61
CA ILE A 807 48.93 -13.16 -30.74
C ILE A 807 49.90 -13.15 -29.56
N THR A 808 49.36 -13.17 -28.35
CA THR A 808 50.15 -13.19 -27.11
C THR A 808 49.30 -13.63 -25.93
N SER A 809 49.97 -14.06 -24.85
CA SER A 809 49.31 -14.41 -23.58
C SER A 809 50.13 -13.85 -22.41
N GLY A 810 49.52 -13.81 -21.24
CA GLY A 810 50.20 -13.38 -20.01
C GLY A 810 50.21 -11.84 -19.84
N ILE A 811 49.32 -11.13 -20.53
CA ILE A 811 49.21 -9.65 -20.39
C ILE A 811 48.65 -9.33 -19.00
N GLN A 812 49.42 -8.56 -18.25
CA GLN A 812 49.02 -8.05 -16.95
C GLN A 812 48.37 -6.68 -17.10
N VAL A 813 47.25 -6.49 -16.41
CA VAL A 813 46.51 -5.21 -16.34
C VAL A 813 46.33 -4.92 -14.85
N THR A 814 46.79 -3.78 -14.40
CA THR A 814 46.66 -3.37 -12.99
C THR A 814 45.34 -2.70 -12.73
N GLU A 815 44.93 -2.61 -11.47
CA GLU A 815 43.71 -1.86 -11.07
C GLU A 815 43.87 -0.38 -11.41
N ASP A 816 45.08 0.19 -11.27
CA ASP A 816 45.39 1.57 -11.66
C ASP A 816 45.17 1.81 -13.16
N ASP A 817 45.53 0.84 -14.02
CA ASP A 817 45.31 0.94 -15.47
C ASP A 817 43.78 0.99 -15.79
N ILE A 818 42.99 0.19 -15.10
CA ILE A 818 41.54 0.15 -15.26
C ILE A 818 40.90 1.47 -14.82
N LEU A 819 41.25 1.97 -13.64
CA LEU A 819 40.63 3.17 -13.06
C LEU A 819 41.03 4.47 -13.80
N ASN A 820 42.25 4.53 -14.30
CA ASN A 820 42.75 5.70 -15.03
C ASN A 820 42.51 5.64 -16.53
N GLY A 821 42.19 4.48 -17.08
CA GLY A 821 42.02 4.29 -18.54
C GLY A 821 43.36 4.24 -19.26
N ASN A 822 44.36 3.65 -18.66
CA ASN A 822 45.74 3.61 -19.23
C ASN A 822 45.79 2.76 -20.49
N ARG A 823 46.70 3.14 -21.39
CA ARG A 823 46.98 2.38 -22.61
C ARG A 823 48.16 1.43 -22.38
N ILE A 824 47.95 0.17 -22.71
CA ILE A 824 48.93 -0.93 -22.61
C ILE A 824 49.29 -1.38 -24.00
N GLU A 825 50.55 -1.10 -24.43
CA GLU A 825 51.02 -1.54 -25.71
C GLU A 825 51.46 -3.03 -25.69
N VAL A 826 50.77 -3.83 -26.50
CA VAL A 826 50.99 -5.28 -26.57
C VAL A 826 51.90 -5.56 -27.74
N LYS A 827 53.10 -6.09 -27.46
CA LYS A 827 54.06 -6.51 -28.49
C LYS A 827 53.80 -7.98 -28.85
N ALA A 828 53.68 -8.27 -30.14
CA ALA A 828 53.74 -9.63 -30.61
C ALA A 828 55.08 -10.25 -30.23
N PRO A 829 55.17 -11.53 -29.87
CA PRO A 829 56.45 -12.19 -29.61
C PRO A 829 57.32 -12.11 -30.88
N GLU A 830 58.61 -11.74 -30.72
CA GLU A 830 59.54 -11.73 -31.83
C GLU A 830 59.65 -13.15 -32.43
N GLY A 831 59.05 -13.38 -33.63
CA GLY A 831 59.20 -14.60 -34.32
C GLY A 831 57.95 -15.42 -34.58
N ALA A 832 56.73 -14.89 -34.56
CA ALA A 832 55.53 -15.57 -34.99
C ALA A 832 55.20 -15.36 -36.48
#